data_c526389ecb1ace7f8e7aa7616bd08095
#
_entry.id   c526389ecb1ace7f8e7aa7616bd08095
#
_cell.length_a   1.000
_cell.length_b   1.000
_cell.length_c   1.000
_cell.angle_alpha   90.00
_cell.angle_beta   90.00
_cell.angle_gamma   90.00
#
_symmetry.space_group_name_H-M   'P 1'
#
loop_
_entity.id
_entity.type
_entity.pdbx_description
1 polymer ?
#
loop_
_entity_poly.entity_id
_entity_poly.type
_entity_poly.pdbx_seq_one_letter_code
_entity_poly.pdbx_strand_id
1 'polypeptide(L)'
;MSPGCAADQPPQASSARTDIRDCSTDPPYLPPTATDTMARLAALRDTMRAHGIHAYIVPSTDAHMSEYIAQRDARLAWMTGFTGSAGTGVVTRDKAALWTDSRYWTQAERQLDCNWELQRTTWIESIGLWILEAVPVGGNISLDPFLFSIDTWNSYRQALHGSGRNLVPIETNLVDEVWGDQRPPLPSSKIYSLSEEFTGSSWQEKVAGIRQQMEQHVRRPTAVLLSGLEETAWLFNLRGDDIPYNPVFYSYTLLTNTNISLFVDKGRLSAEALGSLQASCPGPLCVELQEYGQARSHLRNYAQGNVTIWLGTEYTTYGLYGVIPKEKLLEDSYSPVMTAKAVKNAKEQELLRAAHVRDAVAVIQYLLWLEKMVPQGQVDEFSGAQHVDALRRSYNHGPSFQSISASGLNAALAHYSPSNGSSQKLSVDEMYLSDTGGQYLDGTTDITRTVHWGVPTALQKEAYTRVLMGNIDLSRLVFPPNTAGRTVEAFARRALWDVGLNYGHGTGHGIGNFLSVHEWPVGFQSNNVPLMAGMFTSIEPGYYRDGEFGIRIEDVALVVEAQTKVGQWGWAGRGGMARVGCRSGRGAPNGTSLWQHPSGEKPFLTFEVVSLVPYDRNLIDLSLLSPEQVQGAWGKGAEKACGASYGTGGAYSGTPGPWHEAGAAKP
;
A
#
# COMPACT_ATOMS: atom_id res chain seq x y z
N MET A 1 -43.16 15.37 -41.39
CA MET A 1 -43.65 15.09 -40.02
C MET A 1 -42.51 14.46 -39.28
N SER A 2 -41.82 15.24 -38.44
CA SER A 2 -40.70 14.78 -37.60
C SER A 2 -41.27 14.23 -36.29
N PRO A 3 -40.71 13.14 -35.73
CA PRO A 3 -41.11 12.71 -34.40
C PRO A 3 -40.47 13.61 -33.34
N GLY A 4 -41.32 14.05 -32.41
CA GLY A 4 -40.95 14.97 -31.35
C GLY A 4 -39.95 14.34 -30.35
N CYS A 5 -38.98 15.13 -29.91
CA CYS A 5 -38.14 14.88 -28.76
C CYS A 5 -39.01 14.78 -27.51
N ALA A 6 -38.97 13.63 -26.84
CA ALA A 6 -39.47 13.52 -25.49
C ALA A 6 -38.55 14.35 -24.57
N ALA A 7 -39.16 15.29 -23.83
CA ALA A 7 -38.42 16.05 -22.84
C ALA A 7 -37.97 15.12 -21.69
N ASP A 8 -36.69 15.07 -21.48
CA ASP A 8 -36.11 14.44 -20.30
C ASP A 8 -36.69 15.11 -19.03
N GLN A 9 -37.31 14.31 -18.19
CA GLN A 9 -37.69 14.76 -16.85
C GLN A 9 -36.39 15.08 -16.06
N PRO A 10 -36.35 16.17 -15.30
CA PRO A 10 -35.20 16.45 -14.46
C PRO A 10 -35.04 15.29 -13.46
N PRO A 11 -33.78 14.91 -13.12
CA PRO A 11 -33.55 13.85 -12.17
C PRO A 11 -34.28 14.17 -10.86
N GLN A 12 -35.03 13.19 -10.33
CA GLN A 12 -35.66 13.28 -9.03
C GLN A 12 -34.60 13.68 -8.02
N ALA A 13 -34.92 14.68 -7.18
CA ALA A 13 -34.07 15.11 -6.09
C ALA A 13 -33.68 13.87 -5.27
N SER A 14 -32.37 13.56 -5.22
CA SER A 14 -31.82 12.52 -4.40
C SER A 14 -32.30 12.77 -2.96
N SER A 15 -32.90 11.77 -2.31
CA SER A 15 -33.15 11.82 -0.87
C SER A 15 -31.85 12.24 -0.19
N ALA A 16 -31.92 13.30 0.65
CA ALA A 16 -30.74 13.80 1.35
C ALA A 16 -30.05 12.63 2.06
N ARG A 17 -28.75 12.44 1.82
CA ARG A 17 -27.96 11.38 2.46
C ARG A 17 -27.95 11.63 3.95
N THR A 18 -28.44 10.68 4.73
CA THR A 18 -28.48 10.76 6.21
C THR A 18 -27.23 10.17 6.87
N ASP A 19 -26.27 9.67 6.08
CA ASP A 19 -25.03 9.04 6.54
C ASP A 19 -23.82 10.00 6.56
N ILE A 20 -23.99 11.24 6.11
CA ILE A 20 -22.97 12.31 6.14
C ILE A 20 -23.49 13.52 6.91
N ARG A 21 -22.57 14.33 7.44
CA ARG A 21 -22.90 15.57 8.14
C ARG A 21 -23.51 16.62 7.20
N ASP A 22 -24.38 17.46 7.77
CA ASP A 22 -24.87 18.68 7.12
C ASP A 22 -24.68 19.89 8.06
N CYS A 23 -23.66 20.68 7.78
CA CYS A 23 -23.31 21.85 8.57
C CYS A 23 -24.03 23.12 8.13
N SER A 24 -24.93 23.05 7.14
CA SER A 24 -25.73 24.18 6.66
C SER A 24 -27.03 24.37 7.44
N THR A 25 -27.45 23.40 8.23
CA THR A 25 -28.67 23.42 9.05
C THR A 25 -28.40 23.99 10.44
N ASP A 26 -29.43 24.50 11.11
CA ASP A 26 -29.37 24.95 12.51
C ASP A 26 -30.45 24.24 13.35
N PRO A 27 -30.09 23.33 14.29
CA PRO A 27 -28.73 22.85 14.56
C PRO A 27 -28.16 22.01 13.42
N PRO A 28 -26.82 21.90 13.31
CA PRO A 28 -26.17 21.05 12.32
C PRO A 28 -26.59 19.58 12.45
N TYR A 29 -26.81 18.92 11.33
CA TYR A 29 -27.01 17.46 11.35
C TYR A 29 -25.66 16.75 11.41
N LEU A 30 -25.50 15.86 12.39
CA LEU A 30 -24.34 15.00 12.53
C LEU A 30 -24.76 13.53 12.49
N PRO A 31 -24.14 12.69 11.64
CA PRO A 31 -24.41 11.26 11.66
C PRO A 31 -23.92 10.63 12.98
N PRO A 32 -24.43 9.46 13.40
CA PRO A 32 -24.01 8.79 14.64
C PRO A 32 -22.51 8.45 14.72
N THR A 33 -21.82 8.43 13.58
CA THR A 33 -20.37 8.16 13.48
C THR A 33 -19.50 9.40 13.67
N ALA A 34 -20.10 10.60 13.68
CA ALA A 34 -19.36 11.85 13.90
C ALA A 34 -18.89 11.95 15.36
N THR A 35 -17.69 12.48 15.54
CA THR A 35 -17.07 12.67 16.86
C THR A 35 -17.15 14.14 17.25
N ASP A 36 -17.72 14.45 18.41
CA ASP A 36 -17.67 15.81 18.99
C ASP A 36 -16.23 16.14 19.42
N THR A 37 -15.66 17.15 18.77
CA THR A 37 -14.26 17.56 18.98
C THR A 37 -14.13 18.91 19.69
N MET A 38 -15.23 19.55 20.07
CA MET A 38 -15.25 20.93 20.63
C MET A 38 -14.29 21.07 21.81
N ALA A 39 -14.38 20.18 22.79
CA ALA A 39 -13.54 20.25 24.00
C ALA A 39 -12.05 20.03 23.70
N ARG A 40 -11.73 19.08 22.78
CA ARG A 40 -10.35 18.79 22.36
C ARG A 40 -9.73 19.96 21.61
N LEU A 41 -10.48 20.60 20.72
CA LEU A 41 -10.05 21.79 19.99
C LEU A 41 -9.83 22.99 20.93
N ALA A 42 -10.72 23.19 21.89
CA ALA A 42 -10.56 24.25 22.89
C ALA A 42 -9.28 24.06 23.71
N ALA A 43 -9.04 22.86 24.23
CA ALA A 43 -7.83 22.52 24.99
C ALA A 43 -6.55 22.68 24.15
N LEU A 44 -6.53 22.20 22.88
CA LEU A 44 -5.38 22.38 22.01
C LEU A 44 -5.12 23.87 21.73
N ARG A 45 -6.14 24.68 21.50
CA ARG A 45 -6.00 26.12 21.30
C ARG A 45 -5.47 26.84 22.55
N ASP A 46 -5.82 26.39 23.75
CA ASP A 46 -5.23 26.90 25.00
C ASP A 46 -3.74 26.57 25.10
N THR A 47 -3.37 25.34 24.82
CA THR A 47 -1.97 24.90 24.76
C THR A 47 -1.19 25.68 23.69
N MET A 48 -1.75 25.84 22.48
CA MET A 48 -1.15 26.67 21.43
C MET A 48 -0.92 28.12 21.88
N ARG A 49 -1.86 28.71 22.63
CA ARG A 49 -1.69 30.08 23.19
C ARG A 49 -0.55 30.14 24.18
N ALA A 50 -0.43 29.15 25.07
CA ALA A 50 0.65 29.06 26.06
C ALA A 50 2.04 28.99 25.39
N HIS A 51 2.13 28.32 24.25
CA HIS A 51 3.37 28.18 23.46
C HIS A 51 3.58 29.31 22.41
N GLY A 52 2.67 30.30 22.33
CA GLY A 52 2.77 31.40 21.36
C GLY A 52 2.54 30.96 19.90
N ILE A 53 1.82 29.85 19.66
CA ILE A 53 1.54 29.26 18.37
C ILE A 53 0.21 29.75 17.81
N HIS A 54 0.18 30.02 16.49
CA HIS A 54 -1.00 30.48 15.76
C HIS A 54 -1.68 29.37 14.94
N ALA A 55 -0.88 28.41 14.45
CA ALA A 55 -1.39 27.19 13.81
C ALA A 55 -0.55 25.98 14.23
N TYR A 56 -1.19 24.82 14.42
CA TYR A 56 -0.55 23.55 14.72
C TYR A 56 -0.95 22.49 13.70
N ILE A 57 0.02 21.78 13.11
CA ILE A 57 -0.18 20.78 12.07
C ILE A 57 -0.08 19.40 12.71
N VAL A 58 -1.09 18.55 12.49
CA VAL A 58 -1.21 17.20 13.06
C VAL A 58 -1.29 16.18 11.90
N PRO A 59 -0.27 15.36 11.68
CA PRO A 59 -0.29 14.34 10.62
C PRO A 59 -0.92 13.03 11.11
N SER A 60 -1.17 12.12 10.16
CA SER A 60 -1.55 10.72 10.44
C SER A 60 -0.35 9.78 10.67
N THR A 61 0.88 10.29 10.69
CA THR A 61 2.12 9.51 10.82
C THR A 61 2.58 9.37 12.27
N ASP A 62 3.49 8.42 12.50
CA ASP A 62 4.25 8.25 13.74
C ASP A 62 5.71 8.73 13.60
N ALA A 63 6.55 8.44 14.60
CA ALA A 63 7.97 8.82 14.60
C ALA A 63 8.84 8.01 13.61
N HIS A 64 8.26 7.06 12.92
CA HIS A 64 8.90 6.18 11.95
C HIS A 64 8.33 6.35 10.54
N MET A 65 7.42 7.31 10.34
CA MET A 65 6.69 7.54 9.10
C MET A 65 5.88 6.32 8.65
N SER A 66 5.38 5.52 9.61
CA SER A 66 4.55 4.36 9.35
C SER A 66 3.19 4.76 8.76
N GLU A 67 2.66 3.97 7.81
CA GLU A 67 1.32 4.17 7.27
C GLU A 67 0.24 3.70 8.25
N TYR A 68 0.37 2.48 8.76
CA TYR A 68 -0.42 2.00 9.89
C TYR A 68 0.34 2.30 11.18
N ILE A 69 -0.34 2.83 12.17
CA ILE A 69 0.27 3.33 13.40
C ILE A 69 -0.35 2.67 14.63
N ALA A 70 0.38 2.65 15.73
CA ALA A 70 -0.16 2.22 17.01
C ALA A 70 -1.24 3.20 17.50
N GLN A 71 -2.22 2.72 18.28
CA GLN A 71 -3.31 3.56 18.80
C GLN A 71 -2.80 4.78 19.58
N ARG A 72 -1.65 4.63 20.28
CA ARG A 72 -1.03 5.75 21.00
C ARG A 72 -0.54 6.89 20.09
N ASP A 73 -0.32 6.62 18.82
CA ASP A 73 0.16 7.58 17.81
C ASP A 73 -0.96 8.11 16.91
N ALA A 74 -2.19 7.63 17.10
CA ALA A 74 -3.37 8.05 16.34
C ALA A 74 -3.86 9.46 16.74
N ARG A 75 -2.94 10.44 16.76
CA ARG A 75 -3.19 11.83 17.19
C ARG A 75 -4.23 12.51 16.31
N LEU A 76 -4.14 12.33 15.00
CA LEU A 76 -5.11 12.88 14.06
C LEU A 76 -6.52 12.33 14.34
N ALA A 77 -6.63 11.00 14.47
CA ALA A 77 -7.91 10.36 14.76
C ALA A 77 -8.49 10.81 16.13
N TRP A 78 -7.63 10.93 17.14
CA TRP A 78 -8.06 11.44 18.44
C TRP A 78 -8.55 12.89 18.34
N MET A 79 -7.84 13.77 17.61
CA MET A 79 -8.22 15.17 17.47
C MET A 79 -9.49 15.39 16.64
N THR A 80 -9.69 14.62 15.59
CA THR A 80 -10.70 14.88 14.55
C THR A 80 -11.87 13.90 14.55
N GLY A 81 -11.70 12.70 15.13
CA GLY A 81 -12.57 11.54 14.93
C GLY A 81 -12.33 10.80 13.61
N PHE A 82 -11.55 11.36 12.69
CA PHE A 82 -11.24 10.75 11.39
C PHE A 82 -10.22 9.63 11.54
N THR A 83 -10.58 8.41 11.11
CA THR A 83 -9.77 7.19 11.28
C THR A 83 -9.10 6.68 9.99
N GLY A 84 -9.16 7.44 8.89
CA GLY A 84 -8.43 7.10 7.66
C GLY A 84 -6.91 7.09 7.87
N SER A 85 -6.18 6.23 7.13
CA SER A 85 -4.73 6.08 7.29
C SER A 85 -3.92 7.26 6.72
N ALA A 86 -4.51 8.12 5.91
CA ALA A 86 -3.84 9.26 5.30
C ALA A 86 -4.62 10.56 5.54
N GLY A 87 -3.99 11.52 6.19
CA GLY A 87 -4.57 12.84 6.40
C GLY A 87 -3.67 13.78 7.18
N THR A 88 -3.99 15.07 7.08
CA THR A 88 -3.32 16.13 7.85
C THR A 88 -4.35 17.10 8.40
N GLY A 89 -4.39 17.25 9.69
CA GLY A 89 -5.20 18.26 10.37
C GLY A 89 -4.41 19.54 10.60
N VAL A 90 -5.04 20.69 10.43
CA VAL A 90 -4.46 21.98 10.84
C VAL A 90 -5.46 22.71 11.74
N VAL A 91 -4.99 23.08 12.90
CA VAL A 91 -5.78 23.85 13.88
C VAL A 91 -5.18 25.24 14.02
N THR A 92 -6.00 26.27 13.82
CA THR A 92 -5.65 27.65 14.15
C THR A 92 -6.40 28.10 15.41
N ARG A 93 -6.23 29.35 15.80
CA ARG A 93 -6.89 29.91 17.00
C ARG A 93 -8.42 29.91 16.88
N ASP A 94 -8.95 29.90 15.67
CA ASP A 94 -10.39 30.05 15.37
C ASP A 94 -10.93 29.02 14.37
N LYS A 95 -10.09 28.41 13.53
CA LYS A 95 -10.47 27.45 12.51
C LYS A 95 -9.80 26.10 12.71
N ALA A 96 -10.35 25.06 12.07
CA ALA A 96 -9.71 23.75 11.94
C ALA A 96 -10.09 23.12 10.59
N ALA A 97 -9.14 22.47 9.94
CA ALA A 97 -9.38 21.81 8.66
C ALA A 97 -8.63 20.48 8.58
N LEU A 98 -9.21 19.52 7.86
CA LEU A 98 -8.63 18.21 7.55
C LEU A 98 -8.41 18.09 6.05
N TRP A 99 -7.19 17.78 5.65
CA TRP A 99 -6.83 17.37 4.28
C TRP A 99 -6.74 15.86 4.21
N THR A 100 -7.40 15.26 3.22
CA THR A 100 -7.29 13.83 2.92
C THR A 100 -7.55 13.57 1.45
N ASP A 101 -7.18 12.38 0.95
CA ASP A 101 -7.36 12.00 -0.45
C ASP A 101 -8.71 11.36 -0.74
N SER A 102 -8.95 11.06 -2.02
CA SER A 102 -10.24 10.59 -2.54
C SER A 102 -10.71 9.25 -1.94
N ARG A 103 -9.82 8.44 -1.38
CA ARG A 103 -10.16 7.18 -0.71
C ARG A 103 -11.02 7.41 0.55
N TYR A 104 -10.89 8.60 1.16
CA TYR A 104 -11.43 8.90 2.49
C TYR A 104 -12.43 10.07 2.54
N TRP A 105 -12.73 10.76 1.45
CA TRP A 105 -13.60 11.95 1.51
C TRP A 105 -14.96 11.67 2.14
N THR A 106 -15.65 10.61 1.72
CA THR A 106 -16.95 10.26 2.30
C THR A 106 -16.82 9.76 3.73
N GLN A 107 -15.75 9.03 4.07
CA GLN A 107 -15.47 8.63 5.45
C GLN A 107 -15.27 9.88 6.35
N ALA A 108 -14.55 10.88 5.87
CA ALA A 108 -14.36 12.13 6.59
C ALA A 108 -15.70 12.84 6.84
N GLU A 109 -16.59 12.91 5.85
CA GLU A 109 -17.93 13.51 6.02
C GLU A 109 -18.82 12.71 6.99
N ARG A 110 -18.55 11.42 7.21
CA ARG A 110 -19.24 10.58 8.19
C ARG A 110 -18.67 10.71 9.60
N GLN A 111 -17.42 11.13 9.77
CA GLN A 111 -16.69 11.06 11.04
C GLN A 111 -16.38 12.43 11.65
N LEU A 112 -16.24 13.47 10.83
CA LEU A 112 -15.98 14.84 11.30
C LEU A 112 -17.26 15.48 11.85
N ASP A 113 -17.10 16.29 12.89
CA ASP A 113 -18.12 17.28 13.28
C ASP A 113 -17.99 18.58 12.47
N CYS A 114 -18.87 19.56 12.72
CA CYS A 114 -18.86 20.83 12.00
C CYS A 114 -17.80 21.84 12.47
N ASN A 115 -16.93 21.46 13.39
CA ASN A 115 -15.77 22.26 13.75
C ASN A 115 -14.62 22.12 12.73
N TRP A 116 -14.67 21.10 11.86
CA TRP A 116 -13.63 20.81 10.87
C TRP A 116 -14.09 21.06 9.45
N GLU A 117 -13.32 21.86 8.70
CA GLU A 117 -13.46 21.98 7.25
C GLU A 117 -12.82 20.75 6.58
N LEU A 118 -13.50 20.11 5.62
CA LEU A 118 -12.90 19.06 4.81
C LEU A 118 -12.28 19.63 3.54
N GLN A 119 -10.98 19.43 3.38
CA GLN A 119 -10.21 19.80 2.18
C GLN A 119 -9.93 18.55 1.35
N ARG A 120 -10.43 18.52 0.11
CA ARG A 120 -10.41 17.33 -0.76
C ARG A 120 -9.14 17.28 -1.62
N THR A 121 -7.99 17.35 -0.97
CA THR A 121 -6.66 17.28 -1.57
C THR A 121 -5.63 16.94 -0.49
N THR A 122 -4.46 16.44 -0.89
CA THR A 122 -3.33 16.19 0.01
C THR A 122 -2.14 17.08 -0.28
N TRP A 123 -2.25 18.04 -1.19
CA TRP A 123 -1.13 18.86 -1.61
C TRP A 123 -0.73 19.86 -0.52
N ILE A 124 0.54 19.86 -0.16
CA ILE A 124 1.11 20.75 0.87
C ILE A 124 0.95 22.22 0.48
N GLU A 125 0.97 22.54 -0.80
CA GLU A 125 0.70 23.90 -1.31
C GLU A 125 -0.71 24.36 -0.92
N SER A 126 -1.72 23.49 -0.97
CA SER A 126 -3.09 23.79 -0.53
C SER A 126 -3.14 24.06 0.97
N ILE A 127 -2.44 23.24 1.77
CA ILE A 127 -2.30 23.46 3.22
C ILE A 127 -1.61 24.81 3.49
N GLY A 128 -0.51 25.08 2.77
CA GLY A 128 0.21 26.33 2.86
C GLY A 128 -0.65 27.55 2.56
N LEU A 129 -1.42 27.54 1.48
CA LEU A 129 -2.33 28.62 1.09
C LEU A 129 -3.39 28.87 2.17
N TRP A 130 -4.03 27.82 2.67
CA TRP A 130 -5.03 27.92 3.75
C TRP A 130 -4.41 28.52 5.04
N ILE A 131 -3.19 28.11 5.40
CA ILE A 131 -2.46 28.68 6.54
C ILE A 131 -2.15 30.17 6.31
N LEU A 132 -1.78 30.56 5.09
CA LEU A 132 -1.50 31.96 4.75
C LEU A 132 -2.75 32.85 4.85
N GLU A 133 -3.93 32.32 4.64
CA GLU A 133 -5.20 33.04 4.82
C GLU A 133 -5.60 33.12 6.30
N ALA A 134 -5.38 32.04 7.07
CA ALA A 134 -5.85 31.93 8.45
C ALA A 134 -4.89 32.48 9.50
N VAL A 135 -3.57 32.61 9.19
CA VAL A 135 -2.54 33.04 10.15
C VAL A 135 -2.00 34.42 9.76
N PRO A 136 -1.95 35.41 10.69
CA PRO A 136 -1.42 36.73 10.39
C PRO A 136 0.08 36.72 10.10
N VAL A 137 0.58 37.74 9.39
CA VAL A 137 2.01 37.98 9.21
C VAL A 137 2.68 38.09 10.59
N GLY A 138 3.86 37.48 10.75
CA GLY A 138 4.56 37.34 12.03
C GLY A 138 4.08 36.17 12.87
N GLY A 139 3.01 35.46 12.44
CA GLY A 139 2.48 34.33 13.18
C GLY A 139 3.39 33.10 13.12
N ASN A 140 3.37 32.30 14.19
CA ASN A 140 4.13 31.06 14.32
C ASN A 140 3.24 29.87 13.95
N ILE A 141 3.68 29.10 12.96
CA ILE A 141 3.10 27.81 12.58
C ILE A 141 4.01 26.75 13.19
N SER A 142 3.44 25.74 13.84
CA SER A 142 4.23 24.69 14.49
C SER A 142 3.76 23.30 14.12
N LEU A 143 4.68 22.38 14.28
CA LEU A 143 4.46 20.94 14.16
C LEU A 143 5.54 20.20 14.97
N ASP A 144 5.26 18.94 15.28
CA ASP A 144 6.22 18.08 15.96
C ASP A 144 7.26 17.57 14.93
N PRO A 145 8.54 17.92 15.06
CA PRO A 145 9.57 17.57 14.08
C PRO A 145 9.83 16.05 14.00
N PHE A 146 9.35 15.26 14.96
CA PHE A 146 9.48 13.80 14.94
C PHE A 146 8.36 13.08 14.20
N LEU A 147 7.36 13.80 13.67
CA LEU A 147 6.24 13.22 12.96
C LEU A 147 6.21 13.59 11.46
N PHE A 148 7.22 14.28 10.98
CA PHE A 148 7.30 14.70 9.58
C PHE A 148 8.63 14.31 8.98
N SER A 149 8.58 13.69 7.79
CA SER A 149 9.79 13.40 7.02
C SER A 149 10.55 14.68 6.64
N ILE A 150 11.80 14.52 6.30
CA ILE A 150 12.65 15.64 5.83
C ILE A 150 12.01 16.33 4.62
N ASP A 151 11.48 15.54 3.67
CA ASP A 151 10.87 16.05 2.45
C ASP A 151 9.59 16.84 2.74
N THR A 152 8.74 16.31 3.61
CA THR A 152 7.52 16.99 4.05
C THR A 152 7.84 18.29 4.80
N TRP A 153 8.80 18.26 5.74
CA TRP A 153 9.26 19.46 6.43
C TRP A 153 9.75 20.54 5.46
N ASN A 154 10.59 20.17 4.51
CA ASN A 154 11.13 21.09 3.51
C ASN A 154 10.02 21.68 2.62
N SER A 155 9.02 20.90 2.28
CA SER A 155 7.86 21.36 1.50
C SER A 155 7.04 22.41 2.25
N TYR A 156 6.75 22.21 3.56
CA TYR A 156 6.13 23.25 4.39
C TYR A 156 6.99 24.51 4.50
N ARG A 157 8.30 24.35 4.69
CA ARG A 157 9.22 25.48 4.74
C ARG A 157 9.22 26.27 3.42
N GLN A 158 9.13 25.57 2.30
CA GLN A 158 9.04 26.20 0.99
C GLN A 158 7.70 26.91 0.77
N ALA A 159 6.58 26.28 1.13
CA ALA A 159 5.24 26.85 1.00
C ALA A 159 5.07 28.14 1.83
N LEU A 160 5.76 28.26 2.96
CA LEU A 160 5.73 29.43 3.83
C LEU A 160 6.84 30.46 3.53
N HIS A 161 7.76 30.14 2.61
CA HIS A 161 8.91 31.02 2.30
C HIS A 161 8.46 32.39 1.81
N GLY A 162 9.06 33.46 2.36
CA GLY A 162 8.76 34.84 1.96
C GLY A 162 7.40 35.37 2.43
N SER A 163 6.59 34.57 3.14
CA SER A 163 5.25 34.95 3.61
C SER A 163 5.27 35.82 4.86
N GLY A 164 6.41 35.98 5.52
CA GLY A 164 6.52 36.64 6.82
C GLY A 164 5.95 35.83 7.99
N ARG A 165 5.65 34.55 7.82
CA ARG A 165 5.26 33.61 8.88
C ARG A 165 6.44 32.71 9.21
N ASN A 166 6.47 32.20 10.46
CA ASN A 166 7.56 31.39 10.96
C ASN A 166 7.13 29.94 11.10
N LEU A 167 7.90 28.99 10.54
CA LEU A 167 7.76 27.58 10.84
C LEU A 167 8.66 27.24 12.04
N VAL A 168 8.05 26.87 13.17
CA VAL A 168 8.71 26.65 14.47
C VAL A 168 8.53 25.20 14.91
N PRO A 169 9.62 24.40 15.01
CA PRO A 169 9.50 23.04 15.55
C PRO A 169 9.23 23.09 17.06
N ILE A 170 8.28 22.26 17.52
CA ILE A 170 8.05 22.04 18.95
C ILE A 170 8.22 20.53 19.20
N GLU A 171 9.24 20.15 19.98
CA GLU A 171 9.57 18.76 20.27
C GLU A 171 8.57 18.11 21.24
N THR A 172 7.89 18.89 22.08
CA THR A 172 6.78 18.41 22.89
C THR A 172 5.51 18.44 22.03
N ASN A 173 4.91 17.28 21.79
CA ASN A 173 3.71 17.21 20.97
C ASN A 173 2.52 17.81 21.71
N LEU A 174 1.92 18.88 21.15
CA LEU A 174 0.81 19.59 21.81
C LEU A 174 -0.49 18.76 21.92
N VAL A 175 -0.69 17.81 20.99
CA VAL A 175 -1.82 16.86 21.10
C VAL A 175 -1.59 15.88 22.24
N ASP A 176 -0.35 15.39 22.42
CA ASP A 176 -0.01 14.49 23.53
C ASP A 176 -0.21 15.15 24.89
N GLU A 177 0.09 16.45 25.03
CA GLU A 177 -0.19 17.22 26.25
C GLU A 177 -1.69 17.27 26.58
N VAL A 178 -2.53 17.49 25.55
CA VAL A 178 -3.99 17.55 25.71
C VAL A 178 -4.59 16.17 25.94
N TRP A 179 -4.05 15.14 25.30
CA TRP A 179 -4.50 13.74 25.44
C TRP A 179 -4.21 13.21 26.86
N GLY A 180 -3.04 13.59 27.40
CA GLY A 180 -2.65 13.31 28.78
C GLY A 180 -2.70 11.82 29.12
N ASP A 181 -3.20 11.50 30.31
CA ASP A 181 -3.28 10.13 30.84
C ASP A 181 -4.22 9.20 30.05
N GLN A 182 -5.09 9.75 29.17
CA GLN A 182 -5.94 8.94 28.31
C GLN A 182 -5.20 8.35 27.09
N ARG A 183 -3.97 8.83 26.83
CA ARG A 183 -3.17 8.32 25.73
C ARG A 183 -2.78 6.86 26.00
N PRO A 184 -2.98 5.93 25.05
CA PRO A 184 -2.61 4.51 25.22
C PRO A 184 -1.13 4.34 25.61
N PRO A 185 -0.81 3.31 26.40
CA PRO A 185 0.56 3.04 26.84
C PRO A 185 1.46 2.63 25.67
N LEU A 186 2.77 2.61 25.89
CA LEU A 186 3.74 2.04 24.94
C LEU A 186 3.45 0.55 24.72
N PRO A 187 3.68 0.03 23.49
CA PRO A 187 3.59 -1.40 23.22
C PRO A 187 4.53 -2.21 24.14
N SER A 188 4.06 -3.39 24.56
CA SER A 188 4.78 -4.27 25.48
C SER A 188 4.94 -5.70 24.96
N SER A 189 4.49 -5.99 23.76
CA SER A 189 4.64 -7.30 23.11
C SER A 189 6.09 -7.70 22.94
N LYS A 190 6.37 -9.02 22.91
CA LYS A 190 7.71 -9.53 22.73
C LYS A 190 8.20 -9.33 21.31
N ILE A 191 9.50 -9.02 21.18
CA ILE A 191 10.23 -8.98 19.91
C ILE A 191 10.92 -10.35 19.77
N TYR A 192 10.69 -11.02 18.65
CA TYR A 192 11.14 -12.38 18.39
C TYR A 192 11.90 -12.48 17.07
N SER A 193 12.76 -13.50 16.93
CA SER A 193 13.48 -13.79 15.70
C SER A 193 12.64 -14.63 14.73
N LEU A 194 12.72 -14.29 13.45
CA LEU A 194 12.18 -15.08 12.37
C LEU A 194 13.30 -15.98 11.81
N SER A 195 13.05 -17.28 11.72
CA SER A 195 14.04 -18.25 11.30
C SER A 195 14.46 -18.08 9.84
N GLU A 196 15.66 -18.53 9.48
CA GLU A 196 16.20 -18.44 8.12
C GLU A 196 15.42 -19.27 7.10
N GLU A 197 14.65 -20.27 7.54
CA GLU A 197 13.72 -21.00 6.68
C GLU A 197 12.66 -20.10 6.05
N PHE A 198 12.31 -18.96 6.71
CA PHE A 198 11.36 -17.96 6.23
C PHE A 198 12.04 -16.76 5.57
N THR A 199 13.25 -16.41 5.98
CA THR A 199 13.94 -15.21 5.50
C THR A 199 14.93 -15.48 4.37
N GLY A 200 15.36 -16.75 4.21
CA GLY A 200 16.26 -17.19 3.15
C GLY A 200 17.67 -16.61 3.19
N SER A 201 17.99 -15.80 4.20
CA SER A 201 19.30 -15.19 4.42
C SER A 201 19.46 -14.80 5.87
N SER A 202 20.65 -15.00 6.43
CA SER A 202 20.98 -14.54 7.76
C SER A 202 21.05 -13.01 7.83
N TRP A 203 20.82 -12.44 9.00
CA TRP A 203 20.98 -11.00 9.19
C TRP A 203 22.42 -10.52 8.97
N GLN A 204 23.41 -11.39 9.25
CA GLN A 204 24.82 -11.11 9.02
C GLN A 204 25.12 -10.93 7.53
N GLU A 205 24.55 -11.78 6.67
CA GLU A 205 24.66 -11.64 5.21
C GLU A 205 23.99 -10.35 4.72
N LYS A 206 22.82 -10.00 5.27
CA LYS A 206 22.12 -8.75 4.94
C LYS A 206 22.98 -7.54 5.33
N VAL A 207 23.53 -7.51 6.55
CA VAL A 207 24.44 -6.46 7.01
C VAL A 207 25.67 -6.36 6.12
N ALA A 208 26.28 -7.50 5.76
CA ALA A 208 27.43 -7.52 4.85
C ALA A 208 27.09 -6.93 3.48
N GLY A 209 25.91 -7.24 2.95
CA GLY A 209 25.43 -6.69 1.68
C GLY A 209 25.24 -5.16 1.73
N ILE A 210 24.70 -4.63 2.83
CA ILE A 210 24.56 -3.17 3.01
C ILE A 210 25.92 -2.49 3.15
N ARG A 211 26.83 -3.06 3.95
CA ARG A 211 28.21 -2.53 4.08
C ARG A 211 28.94 -2.54 2.74
N GLN A 212 28.74 -3.57 1.90
CA GLN A 212 29.29 -3.60 0.55
C GLN A 212 28.72 -2.46 -0.32
N GLN A 213 27.43 -2.15 -0.24
CA GLN A 213 26.86 -0.99 -0.92
C GLN A 213 27.47 0.33 -0.43
N MET A 214 27.70 0.47 0.88
CA MET A 214 28.39 1.64 1.44
C MET A 214 29.81 1.81 0.86
N GLU A 215 30.57 0.72 0.76
CA GLU A 215 31.93 0.72 0.19
C GLU A 215 31.95 1.06 -1.30
N GLN A 216 30.98 0.57 -2.04
CA GLN A 216 30.85 0.78 -3.49
C GLN A 216 30.29 2.14 -3.86
N HIS A 217 29.60 2.79 -2.94
CA HIS A 217 29.01 4.10 -3.18
C HIS A 217 30.10 5.17 -3.41
N VAL A 218 29.90 6.07 -4.39
CA VAL A 218 30.88 7.11 -4.78
C VAL A 218 31.33 7.96 -3.58
N ARG A 219 30.41 8.29 -2.68
CA ARG A 219 30.71 9.09 -1.47
C ARG A 219 31.18 8.26 -0.27
N ARG A 220 31.21 6.94 -0.36
CA ARG A 220 31.64 5.98 0.68
C ARG A 220 31.12 6.37 2.07
N PRO A 221 29.79 6.35 2.31
CA PRO A 221 29.24 6.69 3.61
C PRO A 221 29.82 5.78 4.71
N THR A 222 29.97 6.34 5.89
CA THR A 222 30.50 5.61 7.06
C THR A 222 29.42 4.98 7.91
N ALA A 223 28.17 5.40 7.73
CA ALA A 223 27.02 4.85 8.42
C ALA A 223 25.74 4.94 7.55
N VAL A 224 24.77 4.07 7.85
CA VAL A 224 23.39 4.12 7.40
C VAL A 224 22.50 4.30 8.63
N LEU A 225 21.61 5.29 8.60
CA LEU A 225 20.55 5.48 9.60
C LEU A 225 19.25 4.85 9.08
N LEU A 226 18.66 3.94 9.85
CA LEU A 226 17.38 3.32 9.57
C LEU A 226 16.33 3.85 10.55
N SER A 227 15.26 4.40 10.02
CA SER A 227 14.14 4.95 10.78
C SER A 227 12.84 4.19 10.55
N GLY A 228 12.60 3.63 9.35
CA GLY A 228 11.45 2.80 9.06
C GLY A 228 11.48 1.50 9.88
N LEU A 229 10.35 1.13 10.49
CA LEU A 229 10.27 -0.03 11.38
C LEU A 229 10.58 -1.34 10.64
N GLU A 230 10.08 -1.46 9.42
CA GLU A 230 10.30 -2.61 8.56
C GLU A 230 11.76 -2.77 8.11
N GLU A 231 12.53 -1.68 8.06
CA GLU A 231 13.96 -1.74 7.70
C GLU A 231 14.76 -2.51 8.75
N THR A 232 14.60 -2.14 10.02
CA THR A 232 15.24 -2.82 11.16
C THR A 232 14.73 -4.25 11.29
N ALA A 233 13.41 -4.47 11.18
CA ALA A 233 12.79 -5.79 11.28
C ALA A 233 13.32 -6.75 10.21
N TRP A 234 13.40 -6.28 8.95
CA TRP A 234 13.95 -7.07 7.84
C TRP A 234 15.45 -7.31 7.99
N LEU A 235 16.23 -6.27 8.35
CA LEU A 235 17.69 -6.36 8.41
C LEU A 235 18.14 -7.41 9.43
N PHE A 236 17.51 -7.44 10.61
CA PHE A 236 17.90 -8.35 11.71
C PHE A 236 17.06 -9.62 11.80
N ASN A 237 16.17 -9.87 10.86
CA ASN A 237 15.23 -11.00 10.90
C ASN A 237 14.40 -11.01 12.20
N LEU A 238 13.99 -9.84 12.69
CA LEU A 238 13.18 -9.67 13.88
C LEU A 238 11.75 -9.27 13.53
N ARG A 239 10.81 -9.67 14.40
CA ARG A 239 9.40 -9.29 14.29
C ARG A 239 8.83 -8.90 15.67
N GLY A 240 7.76 -8.14 15.66
CA GLY A 240 7.02 -7.73 16.87
C GLY A 240 5.59 -7.36 16.49
N ASP A 241 4.80 -6.86 17.45
CA ASP A 241 3.37 -6.59 17.27
C ASP A 241 3.00 -5.18 17.75
N ASP A 242 3.85 -4.18 17.47
CA ASP A 242 3.62 -2.79 17.92
C ASP A 242 2.60 -2.06 17.06
N ILE A 243 2.53 -2.42 15.79
CA ILE A 243 1.63 -1.85 14.81
C ILE A 243 0.56 -2.87 14.45
N PRO A 244 -0.74 -2.52 14.44
CA PRO A 244 -1.78 -3.40 13.93
C PRO A 244 -1.46 -3.86 12.50
N TYR A 245 -1.66 -5.15 12.24
CA TYR A 245 -1.50 -5.78 10.91
C TYR A 245 -0.06 -5.89 10.38
N ASN A 246 0.90 -5.19 10.96
CA ASN A 246 2.29 -5.15 10.53
C ASN A 246 3.20 -5.70 11.63
N PRO A 247 3.92 -6.82 11.43
CA PRO A 247 4.71 -7.48 12.47
C PRO A 247 6.05 -6.77 12.72
N VAL A 248 6.02 -5.50 13.07
CA VAL A 248 7.16 -4.63 13.36
C VAL A 248 7.18 -4.16 14.81
N PHE A 249 8.23 -3.49 15.21
CA PHE A 249 8.43 -3.00 16.57
C PHE A 249 9.20 -1.67 16.57
N TYR A 250 8.96 -0.83 17.55
CA TYR A 250 9.64 0.47 17.68
C TYR A 250 11.12 0.31 17.84
N SER A 251 11.88 0.83 16.87
CA SER A 251 13.33 0.76 16.85
C SER A 251 13.95 1.76 15.90
N TYR A 252 15.20 2.11 16.14
CA TYR A 252 16.09 2.75 15.19
C TYR A 252 17.37 1.93 15.07
N THR A 253 18.05 2.04 13.92
CA THR A 253 19.35 1.40 13.73
C THR A 253 20.36 2.39 13.15
N LEU A 254 21.55 2.44 13.75
CA LEU A 254 22.72 3.07 13.16
C LEU A 254 23.73 1.97 12.81
N LEU A 255 23.80 1.63 11.53
CA LEU A 255 24.74 0.66 10.98
C LEU A 255 25.97 1.40 10.46
N THR A 256 27.15 1.15 11.08
CA THR A 256 28.43 1.70 10.60
C THR A 256 29.26 0.61 9.92
N ASN A 257 30.39 1.01 9.35
CA ASN A 257 31.35 0.06 8.75
C ASN A 257 31.87 -0.98 9.78
N THR A 258 31.88 -0.62 11.05
CA THR A 258 32.50 -1.45 12.11
C THR A 258 31.55 -1.84 13.23
N ASN A 259 30.49 -1.07 13.48
CA ASN A 259 29.59 -1.27 14.62
C ASN A 259 28.12 -1.32 14.14
N ILE A 260 27.26 -1.85 15.00
CA ILE A 260 25.81 -1.89 14.81
C ILE A 260 25.17 -1.44 16.12
N SER A 261 24.48 -0.31 16.12
CA SER A 261 23.72 0.16 17.29
C SER A 261 22.22 0.01 16.99
N LEU A 262 21.55 -0.85 17.78
CA LEU A 262 20.12 -1.06 17.74
C LEU A 262 19.45 -0.38 18.94
N PHE A 263 18.61 0.62 18.67
CA PHE A 263 17.85 1.36 19.68
C PHE A 263 16.47 0.74 19.83
N VAL A 264 16.22 0.08 20.95
CA VAL A 264 15.01 -0.71 21.20
C VAL A 264 14.75 -0.82 22.71
N ASP A 265 13.52 -1.12 23.11
CA ASP A 265 13.25 -1.55 24.48
C ASP A 265 13.81 -2.98 24.69
N LYS A 266 14.95 -3.05 25.37
CA LYS A 266 15.71 -4.31 25.60
C LYS A 266 14.91 -5.35 26.38
N GLY A 267 14.00 -4.92 27.26
CA GLY A 267 13.15 -5.80 28.06
C GLY A 267 12.14 -6.61 27.24
N ARG A 268 11.92 -6.20 26.01
CA ARG A 268 10.98 -6.85 25.09
C ARG A 268 11.62 -7.92 24.20
N LEU A 269 12.93 -7.93 24.05
CA LEU A 269 13.63 -8.94 23.25
C LEU A 269 13.48 -10.33 23.87
N SER A 270 13.07 -11.32 23.10
CA SER A 270 13.06 -12.72 23.51
C SER A 270 14.49 -13.24 23.72
N ALA A 271 14.65 -14.30 24.51
CA ALA A 271 15.96 -14.93 24.70
C ALA A 271 16.56 -15.42 23.37
N GLU A 272 15.72 -15.90 22.47
CA GLU A 272 16.10 -16.32 21.12
C GLU A 272 16.57 -15.13 20.27
N ALA A 273 15.84 -14.01 20.29
CA ALA A 273 16.25 -12.79 19.60
C ALA A 273 17.59 -12.24 20.12
N LEU A 274 17.80 -12.25 21.44
CA LEU A 274 19.08 -11.86 22.04
C LEU A 274 20.22 -12.77 21.60
N GLY A 275 19.99 -14.09 21.57
CA GLY A 275 20.96 -15.08 21.09
C GLY A 275 21.27 -14.90 19.61
N SER A 276 20.27 -14.67 18.78
CA SER A 276 20.42 -14.43 17.34
C SER A 276 21.26 -13.18 17.05
N LEU A 277 21.04 -12.09 17.78
CA LEU A 277 21.77 -10.83 17.62
C LEU A 277 23.21 -10.88 18.13
N GLN A 278 23.62 -11.94 18.87
CA GLN A 278 24.93 -12.04 19.49
C GLN A 278 25.30 -10.77 20.29
N ALA A 279 24.35 -10.21 21.01
CA ALA A 279 24.43 -8.90 21.64
C ALA A 279 25.53 -8.77 22.75
N SER A 280 26.26 -9.83 23.02
CA SER A 280 27.37 -9.84 24.01
C SER A 280 28.72 -10.21 23.41
N CYS A 281 28.84 -10.37 22.11
CA CYS A 281 30.07 -10.77 21.43
C CYS A 281 30.94 -9.55 21.08
N PRO A 282 32.28 -9.68 20.96
CA PRO A 282 33.13 -8.65 20.38
C PRO A 282 33.15 -8.77 18.83
N GLY A 283 33.17 -7.63 18.12
CA GLY A 283 33.43 -7.60 16.69
C GLY A 283 32.37 -6.86 15.86
N PRO A 284 32.59 -6.71 14.55
CA PRO A 284 31.76 -5.85 13.69
C PRO A 284 30.37 -6.40 13.39
N LEU A 285 30.10 -7.64 13.75
CA LEU A 285 28.78 -8.29 13.66
C LEU A 285 28.09 -8.42 15.03
N CYS A 286 28.59 -7.75 16.06
CA CYS A 286 27.92 -7.66 17.35
C CYS A 286 26.96 -6.48 17.37
N VAL A 287 25.73 -6.71 17.82
CA VAL A 287 24.72 -5.66 17.93
C VAL A 287 24.79 -5.06 19.34
N GLU A 288 25.13 -3.77 19.38
CA GLU A 288 25.08 -2.98 20.61
C GLU A 288 23.63 -2.54 20.85
N LEU A 289 23.02 -3.10 21.89
CA LEU A 289 21.67 -2.74 22.29
C LEU A 289 21.69 -1.42 23.07
N GLN A 290 20.93 -0.44 22.60
CA GLN A 290 20.75 0.87 23.20
C GLN A 290 19.28 1.10 23.57
N GLU A 291 19.01 1.97 24.54
CA GLU A 291 17.62 2.36 24.84
C GLU A 291 17.03 3.15 23.69
N TYR A 292 15.76 2.87 23.34
CA TYR A 292 15.04 3.49 22.22
C TYR A 292 15.17 5.02 22.22
N GLY A 293 14.94 5.68 23.35
CA GLY A 293 15.00 7.14 23.47
C GLY A 293 16.39 7.76 23.30
N GLN A 294 17.47 6.94 23.24
CA GLN A 294 18.83 7.43 23.08
C GLN A 294 19.25 7.62 21.61
N ALA A 295 18.45 7.21 20.65
CA ALA A 295 18.80 7.25 19.21
C ALA A 295 19.28 8.64 18.77
N ARG A 296 18.53 9.71 19.10
CA ARG A 296 18.89 11.08 18.69
C ARG A 296 20.18 11.58 19.34
N SER A 297 20.40 11.35 20.63
CA SER A 297 21.60 11.77 21.34
C SER A 297 22.83 11.00 20.85
N HIS A 298 22.70 9.71 20.61
CA HIS A 298 23.76 8.88 20.04
C HIS A 298 24.13 9.36 18.62
N LEU A 299 23.14 9.61 17.78
CA LEU A 299 23.31 10.13 16.42
C LEU A 299 24.03 11.48 16.43
N ARG A 300 23.63 12.40 17.32
CA ARG A 300 24.30 13.71 17.50
C ARG A 300 25.77 13.54 17.86
N ASN A 301 26.07 12.62 18.77
CA ASN A 301 27.45 12.36 19.19
C ASN A 301 28.27 11.72 18.06
N TYR A 302 27.73 10.73 17.36
CA TYR A 302 28.38 10.11 16.21
C TYR A 302 28.68 11.14 15.11
N ALA A 303 27.74 12.05 14.86
CA ALA A 303 27.87 13.11 13.86
C ALA A 303 28.97 14.16 14.21
N GLN A 304 29.58 14.16 15.42
CA GLN A 304 30.75 15.01 15.71
C GLN A 304 32.02 14.51 15.02
N GLY A 305 32.12 13.22 14.72
CA GLY A 305 33.28 12.59 14.06
C GLY A 305 33.42 13.00 12.58
N ASN A 306 34.48 12.52 11.94
CA ASN A 306 34.66 12.62 10.49
C ASN A 306 33.85 11.51 9.79
N VAL A 307 32.56 11.75 9.58
CA VAL A 307 31.59 10.75 9.14
C VAL A 307 30.71 11.27 8.00
N THR A 308 30.17 10.34 7.21
CA THR A 308 29.09 10.59 6.25
C THR A 308 27.96 9.61 6.54
N ILE A 309 26.76 10.09 6.81
CA ILE A 309 25.60 9.32 7.21
C ILE A 309 24.61 9.25 6.05
N TRP A 310 24.33 8.06 5.58
CA TRP A 310 23.37 7.78 4.52
C TRP A 310 21.99 7.52 5.14
N LEU A 311 20.96 8.18 4.63
CA LEU A 311 19.59 8.06 5.11
C LEU A 311 18.57 8.22 3.99
N GLY A 312 17.36 7.66 4.20
CA GLY A 312 16.20 7.86 3.35
C GLY A 312 15.38 9.07 3.83
N THR A 313 15.16 10.05 2.94
CA THR A 313 14.48 11.31 3.30
C THR A 313 12.98 11.13 3.51
N GLU A 314 12.37 10.12 2.89
CA GLU A 314 10.94 9.78 3.05
C GLU A 314 10.61 9.20 4.44
N TYR A 315 11.55 8.47 5.06
CA TYR A 315 11.34 7.77 6.34
C TYR A 315 12.09 8.38 7.52
N THR A 316 13.06 9.26 7.28
CA THR A 316 13.78 9.94 8.36
C THR A 316 13.06 11.23 8.73
N THR A 317 12.69 11.36 10.00
CA THR A 317 12.04 12.55 10.51
C THR A 317 13.01 13.72 10.67
N TYR A 318 12.48 14.95 10.53
CA TYR A 318 13.28 16.16 10.70
C TYR A 318 13.92 16.25 12.09
N GLY A 319 13.28 15.72 13.12
CA GLY A 319 13.82 15.67 14.49
C GLY A 319 15.12 14.86 14.64
N LEU A 320 15.29 13.79 13.84
CA LEU A 320 16.55 13.05 13.74
C LEU A 320 17.54 13.75 12.80
N TYR A 321 17.08 14.14 11.63
CA TYR A 321 17.88 14.82 10.63
C TYR A 321 18.56 16.10 11.17
N GLY A 322 17.85 16.91 11.93
CA GLY A 322 18.29 18.22 12.40
C GLY A 322 19.49 18.19 13.36
N VAL A 323 19.91 17.01 13.84
CA VAL A 323 21.14 16.89 14.67
C VAL A 323 22.38 16.52 13.86
N ILE A 324 22.26 16.31 12.55
CA ILE A 324 23.36 15.95 11.67
C ILE A 324 23.79 17.20 10.87
N PRO A 325 25.06 17.61 10.89
CA PRO A 325 25.56 18.67 10.03
C PRO A 325 25.36 18.33 8.54
N LYS A 326 24.93 19.30 7.74
CA LYS A 326 24.55 19.10 6.32
C LYS A 326 25.67 18.49 5.47
N GLU A 327 26.91 18.89 5.73
CA GLU A 327 28.08 18.38 5.02
C GLU A 327 28.37 16.90 5.28
N LYS A 328 27.73 16.31 6.31
CA LYS A 328 27.86 14.90 6.69
C LYS A 328 26.71 14.03 6.21
N LEU A 329 25.75 14.61 5.50
CA LEU A 329 24.59 13.90 5.00
C LEU A 329 24.84 13.33 3.60
N LEU A 330 24.39 12.10 3.40
CA LEU A 330 24.13 11.50 2.11
C LEU A 330 22.63 11.16 2.08
N GLU A 331 21.90 11.86 1.22
CA GLU A 331 20.44 11.84 1.14
C GLU A 331 20.00 11.12 -0.12
N ASP A 332 19.15 10.10 0.04
CA ASP A 332 18.36 9.48 -1.01
C ASP A 332 16.90 9.44 -0.56
N SER A 333 15.94 9.31 -1.46
CA SER A 333 14.52 9.16 -1.06
C SER A 333 14.31 7.95 -0.16
N TYR A 334 15.02 6.85 -0.46
CA TYR A 334 14.95 5.59 0.28
C TYR A 334 16.33 5.13 0.71
N SER A 335 16.41 4.49 1.89
CA SER A 335 17.66 3.91 2.36
C SER A 335 18.10 2.70 1.49
N PRO A 336 19.38 2.30 1.55
CA PRO A 336 19.84 1.09 0.86
C PRO A 336 19.16 -0.19 1.38
N VAL A 337 18.70 -0.21 2.65
CA VAL A 337 17.96 -1.34 3.22
C VAL A 337 16.57 -1.43 2.63
N MET A 338 15.86 -0.30 2.49
CA MET A 338 14.53 -0.26 1.88
C MET A 338 14.54 -0.82 0.46
N THR A 339 15.54 -0.44 -0.34
CA THR A 339 15.70 -0.94 -1.71
C THR A 339 16.10 -2.42 -1.74
N ALA A 340 17.01 -2.85 -0.85
CA ALA A 340 17.43 -4.25 -0.78
C ALA A 340 16.29 -5.18 -0.37
N LYS A 341 15.46 -4.77 0.60
CA LYS A 341 14.29 -5.50 1.09
C LYS A 341 13.22 -5.69 0.00
N ALA A 342 13.05 -4.72 -0.87
CA ALA A 342 12.06 -4.77 -1.94
C ALA A 342 12.34 -5.87 -2.97
N VAL A 343 13.61 -6.24 -3.18
CA VAL A 343 14.03 -7.32 -4.09
C VAL A 343 14.15 -8.62 -3.30
N LYS A 344 13.14 -9.46 -3.39
CA LYS A 344 13.05 -10.72 -2.66
C LYS A 344 14.10 -11.73 -3.15
N ASN A 345 14.80 -12.38 -2.22
CA ASN A 345 15.68 -13.49 -2.55
C ASN A 345 14.90 -14.72 -3.03
N ALA A 346 15.58 -15.74 -3.56
CA ALA A 346 14.92 -16.91 -4.14
C ALA A 346 13.99 -17.65 -3.15
N LYS A 347 14.38 -17.70 -1.86
CA LYS A 347 13.57 -18.34 -0.82
C LYS A 347 12.34 -17.52 -0.47
N GLU A 348 12.47 -16.23 -0.29
CA GLU A 348 11.34 -15.31 -0.07
C GLU A 348 10.35 -15.37 -1.24
N GLN A 349 10.82 -15.44 -2.49
CA GLN A 349 9.96 -15.60 -3.68
C GLN A 349 9.19 -16.93 -3.68
N GLU A 350 9.86 -18.04 -3.33
CA GLU A 350 9.23 -19.36 -3.20
C GLU A 350 8.11 -19.33 -2.16
N LEU A 351 8.42 -18.77 -1.00
CA LEU A 351 7.51 -18.71 0.15
C LEU A 351 6.32 -17.80 -0.09
N LEU A 352 6.53 -16.62 -0.70
CA LEU A 352 5.41 -15.73 -1.08
C LEU A 352 4.45 -16.40 -2.06
N ARG A 353 4.95 -17.18 -3.06
CA ARG A 353 4.09 -17.97 -3.94
C ARG A 353 3.28 -18.99 -3.14
N ALA A 354 3.91 -19.70 -2.21
CA ALA A 354 3.23 -20.69 -1.37
C ALA A 354 2.17 -20.06 -0.45
N ALA A 355 2.48 -18.89 0.12
CA ALA A 355 1.53 -18.14 0.94
C ALA A 355 0.27 -17.74 0.14
N HIS A 356 0.44 -17.26 -1.10
CA HIS A 356 -0.69 -16.89 -1.98
C HIS A 356 -1.54 -18.11 -2.41
N VAL A 357 -0.93 -19.28 -2.61
CA VAL A 357 -1.69 -20.53 -2.85
C VAL A 357 -2.58 -20.88 -1.66
N ARG A 358 -2.02 -20.83 -0.46
CA ARG A 358 -2.73 -21.13 0.78
C ARG A 358 -3.83 -20.13 1.08
N ASP A 359 -3.55 -18.84 0.90
CA ASP A 359 -4.51 -17.75 1.07
C ASP A 359 -5.66 -17.84 0.07
N ALA A 360 -5.38 -18.21 -1.17
CA ALA A 360 -6.40 -18.40 -2.19
C ALA A 360 -7.45 -19.44 -1.78
N VAL A 361 -7.06 -20.51 -1.06
CA VAL A 361 -8.00 -21.51 -0.55
C VAL A 361 -8.98 -20.88 0.44
N ALA A 362 -8.49 -20.05 1.38
CA ALA A 362 -9.35 -19.37 2.35
C ALA A 362 -10.33 -18.41 1.65
N VAL A 363 -9.85 -17.63 0.67
CA VAL A 363 -10.69 -16.68 -0.06
C VAL A 363 -11.73 -17.40 -0.95
N ILE A 364 -11.35 -18.49 -1.63
CA ILE A 364 -12.31 -19.29 -2.41
C ILE A 364 -13.37 -19.90 -1.51
N GLN A 365 -13.02 -20.47 -0.36
CA GLN A 365 -13.97 -20.97 0.63
C GLN A 365 -14.91 -19.88 1.11
N TYR A 366 -14.39 -18.68 1.33
CA TYR A 366 -15.19 -17.52 1.69
C TYR A 366 -16.21 -17.13 0.59
N LEU A 367 -15.77 -17.01 -0.65
CA LEU A 367 -16.66 -16.68 -1.78
C LEU A 367 -17.76 -17.74 -1.98
N LEU A 368 -17.43 -19.02 -1.86
CA LEU A 368 -18.41 -20.12 -1.90
C LEU A 368 -19.38 -20.09 -0.72
N TRP A 369 -18.92 -19.68 0.46
CA TRP A 369 -19.80 -19.49 1.61
C TRP A 369 -20.76 -18.32 1.40
N LEU A 370 -20.28 -17.18 0.86
CA LEU A 370 -21.11 -16.04 0.52
C LEU A 370 -22.17 -16.39 -0.53
N GLU A 371 -21.82 -17.13 -1.59
CA GLU A 371 -22.77 -17.59 -2.62
C GLU A 371 -23.95 -18.36 -2.02
N LYS A 372 -23.69 -19.11 -0.96
CA LYS A 372 -24.71 -19.87 -0.23
C LYS A 372 -25.53 -19.03 0.74
N MET A 373 -24.89 -18.10 1.45
CA MET A 373 -25.48 -17.43 2.62
C MET A 373 -26.16 -16.11 2.28
N VAL A 374 -25.66 -15.39 1.26
CA VAL A 374 -26.22 -14.07 0.87
C VAL A 374 -27.68 -14.19 0.41
N PRO A 375 -28.10 -15.18 -0.40
CA PRO A 375 -29.50 -15.35 -0.75
C PRO A 375 -30.43 -15.61 0.45
N GLN A 376 -29.88 -16.02 1.61
CA GLN A 376 -30.63 -16.24 2.83
C GLN A 376 -30.84 -14.97 3.66
N GLY A 377 -30.23 -13.84 3.27
CA GLY A 377 -30.36 -12.54 3.95
C GLY A 377 -29.78 -12.49 5.38
N GLN A 378 -28.83 -13.38 5.71
CA GLN A 378 -28.28 -13.52 7.08
C GLN A 378 -26.91 -12.85 7.24
N VAL A 379 -26.22 -12.50 6.15
CA VAL A 379 -24.87 -11.96 6.16
C VAL A 379 -24.90 -10.44 5.97
N ASP A 380 -24.12 -9.74 6.75
CA ASP A 380 -23.79 -8.31 6.55
C ASP A 380 -22.29 -8.14 6.28
N GLU A 381 -21.87 -6.92 5.96
CA GLU A 381 -20.49 -6.59 5.64
C GLU A 381 -19.52 -6.97 6.77
N PHE A 382 -19.91 -6.72 8.03
CA PHE A 382 -19.07 -7.01 9.20
C PHE A 382 -18.93 -8.52 9.44
N SER A 383 -20.02 -9.27 9.41
CA SER A 383 -20.00 -10.73 9.58
C SER A 383 -19.26 -11.41 8.42
N GLY A 384 -19.34 -10.86 7.20
CA GLY A 384 -18.55 -11.29 6.05
C GLY A 384 -17.04 -11.13 6.30
N ALA A 385 -16.60 -9.94 6.72
CA ALA A 385 -15.21 -9.69 7.08
C ALA A 385 -14.70 -10.62 8.19
N GLN A 386 -15.48 -10.79 9.26
CA GLN A 386 -15.13 -11.72 10.34
C GLN A 386 -14.99 -13.17 9.86
N HIS A 387 -15.80 -13.59 8.88
CA HIS A 387 -15.75 -14.97 8.38
C HIS A 387 -14.46 -15.22 7.58
N VAL A 388 -14.06 -14.33 6.68
CA VAL A 388 -12.80 -14.50 5.94
C VAL A 388 -11.58 -14.42 6.87
N ASP A 389 -11.60 -13.52 7.85
CA ASP A 389 -10.55 -13.45 8.86
C ASP A 389 -10.45 -14.74 9.69
N ALA A 390 -11.59 -15.35 10.03
CA ALA A 390 -11.63 -16.63 10.75
C ALA A 390 -11.08 -17.79 9.91
N LEU A 391 -11.37 -17.84 8.61
CA LEU A 391 -10.80 -18.82 7.69
C LEU A 391 -9.27 -18.71 7.61
N ARG A 392 -8.75 -17.49 7.58
CA ARG A 392 -7.31 -17.22 7.58
C ARG A 392 -6.63 -17.55 8.91
N ARG A 393 -7.28 -17.30 10.05
CA ARG A 393 -6.72 -17.56 11.41
C ARG A 393 -6.29 -19.01 11.63
N SER A 394 -6.83 -19.95 10.89
CA SER A 394 -6.41 -21.35 10.96
C SER A 394 -4.97 -21.57 10.46
N TYR A 395 -4.36 -20.58 9.77
CA TYR A 395 -3.11 -20.71 9.04
C TYR A 395 -2.16 -19.53 9.21
N ASN A 396 -2.54 -18.41 9.86
CA ASN A 396 -1.78 -17.15 9.84
C ASN A 396 -1.64 -16.45 11.20
N HIS A 397 -0.94 -15.32 11.18
CA HIS A 397 -0.74 -14.40 12.30
C HIS A 397 -1.71 -13.21 12.32
N GLY A 398 -2.85 -13.33 11.67
CA GLY A 398 -3.87 -12.30 11.56
C GLY A 398 -3.96 -11.69 10.14
N PRO A 399 -4.87 -10.73 9.93
CA PRO A 399 -4.96 -10.03 8.65
C PRO A 399 -3.74 -9.12 8.41
N SER A 400 -3.42 -8.87 7.13
CA SER A 400 -2.34 -7.96 6.72
C SER A 400 -2.78 -6.49 6.72
N PHE A 401 -4.08 -6.23 6.77
CA PHE A 401 -4.74 -4.94 6.96
C PHE A 401 -6.18 -5.17 7.42
N GLN A 402 -6.88 -4.10 7.77
CA GLN A 402 -8.29 -4.21 8.14
C GLN A 402 -9.14 -4.61 6.93
N SER A 403 -9.78 -5.77 6.99
CA SER A 403 -10.57 -6.32 5.90
C SER A 403 -11.65 -5.35 5.42
N ILE A 404 -11.71 -5.11 4.11
CA ILE A 404 -12.74 -4.36 3.41
C ILE A 404 -13.78 -5.36 2.92
N SER A 405 -15.02 -5.18 3.37
CA SER A 405 -16.18 -5.95 2.98
C SER A 405 -17.32 -4.98 2.76
N ALA A 406 -17.65 -4.67 1.50
CA ALA A 406 -18.46 -3.53 1.13
C ALA A 406 -19.52 -3.89 0.10
N SER A 407 -20.79 -3.58 0.38
CA SER A 407 -21.94 -3.84 -0.49
C SER A 407 -22.54 -2.56 -1.03
N GLY A 408 -22.98 -2.57 -2.28
CA GLY A 408 -23.68 -1.46 -2.89
C GLY A 408 -22.94 -0.13 -2.77
N LEU A 409 -23.57 0.87 -2.17
CA LEU A 409 -23.00 2.21 -2.04
C LEU A 409 -21.72 2.28 -1.19
N ASN A 410 -21.53 1.35 -0.23
CA ASN A 410 -20.31 1.28 0.57
C ASN A 410 -19.12 0.78 -0.25
N ALA A 411 -19.36 -0.03 -1.28
CA ALA A 411 -18.31 -0.46 -2.22
C ALA A 411 -17.73 0.71 -3.03
N ALA A 412 -18.45 1.83 -3.16
CA ALA A 412 -17.93 3.04 -3.76
C ALA A 412 -16.87 3.76 -2.91
N LEU A 413 -16.67 3.35 -1.65
CA LEU A 413 -15.66 3.86 -0.74
C LEU A 413 -14.45 2.93 -0.80
N ALA A 414 -13.39 3.35 -1.46
CA ALA A 414 -12.25 2.49 -1.78
C ALA A 414 -11.60 1.82 -0.54
N HIS A 415 -11.65 2.47 0.63
CA HIS A 415 -11.11 1.99 1.91
C HIS A 415 -12.20 1.86 2.99
N TYR A 416 -13.40 1.43 2.59
CA TYR A 416 -14.47 1.16 3.54
C TYR A 416 -14.12 0.00 4.48
N SER A 417 -14.28 0.22 5.78
CA SER A 417 -14.14 -0.84 6.77
C SER A 417 -15.45 -1.03 7.51
N PRO A 418 -16.02 -2.24 7.50
CA PRO A 418 -17.26 -2.51 8.18
C PRO A 418 -17.11 -2.47 9.70
N SER A 419 -18.14 -2.01 10.41
CA SER A 419 -18.18 -2.03 11.86
C SER A 419 -19.45 -2.67 12.39
N ASN A 420 -19.37 -3.24 13.59
CA ASN A 420 -20.51 -3.88 14.23
C ASN A 420 -21.65 -2.85 14.48
N GLY A 421 -22.83 -3.15 13.99
CA GLY A 421 -24.03 -2.34 14.17
C GLY A 421 -24.25 -1.22 13.15
N SER A 422 -23.30 -0.94 12.24
CA SER A 422 -23.45 0.04 11.15
C SER A 422 -23.28 -0.54 9.76
N SER A 423 -23.00 -1.84 9.64
CA SER A 423 -22.78 -2.54 8.39
C SER A 423 -24.09 -2.87 7.67
N GLN A 424 -24.08 -2.78 6.34
CA GLN A 424 -25.22 -3.15 5.51
C GLN A 424 -25.30 -4.67 5.35
N LYS A 425 -26.53 -5.18 5.19
CA LYS A 425 -26.74 -6.56 4.78
C LYS A 425 -26.35 -6.75 3.33
N LEU A 426 -25.67 -7.85 3.03
CA LEU A 426 -25.34 -8.22 1.67
C LEU A 426 -26.61 -8.61 0.91
N SER A 427 -26.71 -8.17 -0.33
CA SER A 427 -27.84 -8.42 -1.23
C SER A 427 -27.41 -9.12 -2.50
N VAL A 428 -28.27 -9.95 -3.06
CA VAL A 428 -28.06 -10.56 -4.37
C VAL A 428 -28.16 -9.53 -5.51
N ASP A 429 -28.78 -8.38 -5.26
CA ASP A 429 -29.05 -7.33 -6.25
C ASP A 429 -27.96 -6.24 -6.30
N GLU A 430 -26.93 -6.34 -5.44
CA GLU A 430 -25.88 -5.33 -5.32
C GLU A 430 -24.49 -5.90 -5.64
N MET A 431 -23.61 -5.01 -6.09
CA MET A 431 -22.19 -5.32 -6.20
C MET A 431 -21.60 -5.48 -4.80
N TYR A 432 -20.78 -6.50 -4.62
CA TYR A 432 -20.04 -6.74 -3.38
C TYR A 432 -18.54 -6.74 -3.67
N LEU A 433 -17.80 -5.88 -2.98
CA LEU A 433 -16.35 -5.75 -3.06
C LEU A 433 -15.74 -6.28 -1.75
N SER A 434 -14.86 -7.26 -1.87
CA SER A 434 -14.07 -7.80 -0.77
C SER A 434 -12.59 -7.63 -1.07
N ASP A 435 -11.90 -6.89 -0.19
CA ASP A 435 -10.46 -6.66 -0.24
C ASP A 435 -9.85 -7.07 1.09
N THR A 436 -8.98 -8.06 1.06
CA THR A 436 -8.53 -8.75 2.26
C THR A 436 -7.16 -9.39 2.07
N GLY A 437 -6.40 -9.49 3.14
CA GLY A 437 -5.09 -10.13 3.12
C GLY A 437 -4.73 -10.81 4.44
N GLY A 438 -3.68 -11.59 4.45
CA GLY A 438 -3.21 -12.32 5.63
C GLY A 438 -1.70 -12.17 5.86
N GLN A 439 -1.32 -12.21 7.13
CA GLN A 439 0.07 -12.31 7.57
C GLN A 439 0.41 -13.77 7.86
N TYR A 440 1.33 -14.33 7.10
CA TYR A 440 1.89 -15.67 7.26
C TYR A 440 3.39 -15.56 7.53
N LEU A 441 3.99 -16.47 8.31
CA LEU A 441 5.44 -16.46 8.54
C LEU A 441 6.25 -16.49 7.24
N ASP A 442 5.67 -17.08 6.19
CA ASP A 442 6.27 -17.23 4.87
C ASP A 442 5.82 -16.15 3.86
N GLY A 443 4.98 -15.18 4.24
CA GLY A 443 4.63 -14.07 3.35
C GLY A 443 3.43 -13.26 3.79
N THR A 444 3.25 -12.12 3.16
CA THR A 444 2.08 -11.25 3.29
C THR A 444 1.24 -11.38 2.04
N THR A 445 -0.08 -11.49 2.17
CA THR A 445 -0.99 -11.57 1.03
C THR A 445 -1.92 -10.37 0.97
N ASP A 446 -2.41 -10.11 -0.24
CA ASP A 446 -3.34 -9.04 -0.58
C ASP A 446 -4.18 -9.45 -1.79
N ILE A 447 -5.51 -9.27 -1.72
CA ILE A 447 -6.38 -9.62 -2.83
C ILE A 447 -7.73 -8.94 -2.76
N THR A 448 -8.14 -8.33 -3.87
CA THR A 448 -9.51 -7.84 -4.04
C THR A 448 -10.28 -8.64 -5.07
N ARG A 449 -11.52 -9.00 -4.72
CA ARG A 449 -12.53 -9.50 -5.66
C ARG A 449 -13.84 -8.74 -5.51
N THR A 450 -14.43 -8.41 -6.65
CA THR A 450 -15.78 -7.87 -6.73
C THR A 450 -16.70 -8.92 -7.36
N VAL A 451 -17.85 -9.19 -6.76
CA VAL A 451 -18.81 -10.22 -7.19
C VAL A 451 -20.26 -9.70 -7.19
N HIS A 452 -21.15 -10.41 -7.90
CA HIS A 452 -22.59 -10.13 -7.96
C HIS A 452 -23.38 -11.44 -8.08
N TRP A 453 -24.28 -11.70 -7.13
CA TRP A 453 -24.99 -12.98 -7.07
C TRP A 453 -26.30 -13.03 -7.87
N GLY A 454 -26.85 -11.88 -8.27
CA GLY A 454 -28.07 -11.77 -9.09
C GLY A 454 -27.77 -11.40 -10.52
N VAL A 455 -28.57 -10.48 -11.08
CA VAL A 455 -28.44 -10.02 -12.48
C VAL A 455 -27.83 -8.62 -12.51
N PRO A 456 -26.53 -8.48 -12.84
CA PRO A 456 -25.88 -7.20 -12.90
C PRO A 456 -26.41 -6.35 -14.09
N THR A 457 -26.43 -5.04 -13.91
CA THR A 457 -26.78 -4.09 -14.96
C THR A 457 -25.72 -4.07 -16.08
N ALA A 458 -26.09 -3.58 -17.26
CA ALA A 458 -25.15 -3.42 -18.37
C ALA A 458 -23.93 -2.53 -17.98
N LEU A 459 -24.19 -1.44 -17.23
CA LEU A 459 -23.13 -0.56 -16.73
C LEU A 459 -22.17 -1.25 -15.78
N GLN A 460 -22.69 -2.06 -14.84
CA GLN A 460 -21.86 -2.83 -13.91
C GLN A 460 -20.96 -3.83 -14.65
N LYS A 461 -21.51 -4.54 -15.64
CA LYS A 461 -20.74 -5.47 -16.49
C LYS A 461 -19.67 -4.75 -17.30
N GLU A 462 -20.02 -3.64 -17.96
CA GLU A 462 -19.07 -2.87 -18.75
C GLU A 462 -17.92 -2.34 -17.85
N ALA A 463 -18.26 -1.70 -16.73
CA ALA A 463 -17.27 -1.14 -15.81
C ALA A 463 -16.34 -2.24 -15.24
N TYR A 464 -16.92 -3.36 -14.79
CA TYR A 464 -16.14 -4.51 -14.29
C TYR A 464 -15.19 -5.06 -15.35
N THR A 465 -15.71 -5.24 -16.58
CA THR A 465 -14.89 -5.77 -17.68
C THR A 465 -13.75 -4.83 -18.02
N ARG A 466 -13.96 -3.51 -18.01
CA ARG A 466 -12.90 -2.51 -18.25
C ARG A 466 -11.85 -2.48 -17.16
N VAL A 467 -12.25 -2.64 -15.91
CA VAL A 467 -11.30 -2.81 -14.78
C VAL A 467 -10.48 -4.09 -14.98
N LEU A 468 -11.12 -5.21 -15.34
CA LEU A 468 -10.44 -6.47 -15.62
C LEU A 468 -9.47 -6.36 -16.81
N MET A 469 -9.88 -5.65 -17.90
CA MET A 469 -8.97 -5.38 -19.02
C MET A 469 -7.70 -4.66 -18.56
N GLY A 470 -7.84 -3.66 -17.68
CA GLY A 470 -6.70 -2.94 -17.11
C GLY A 470 -5.79 -3.83 -16.28
N ASN A 471 -6.35 -4.69 -15.42
CA ASN A 471 -5.58 -5.67 -14.64
C ASN A 471 -4.80 -6.63 -15.58
N ILE A 472 -5.46 -7.18 -16.59
CA ILE A 472 -4.85 -8.11 -17.56
C ILE A 472 -3.77 -7.41 -18.39
N ASP A 473 -4.03 -6.22 -18.91
CA ASP A 473 -3.14 -5.51 -19.83
C ASP A 473 -1.84 -5.10 -19.11
N LEU A 474 -1.92 -4.70 -17.84
CA LEU A 474 -0.73 -4.42 -17.03
C LEU A 474 0.00 -5.72 -16.65
N SER A 475 -0.72 -6.76 -16.19
CA SER A 475 -0.13 -8.03 -15.75
C SER A 475 0.65 -8.76 -16.83
N ARG A 476 0.27 -8.61 -18.09
CA ARG A 476 0.93 -9.27 -19.25
C ARG A 476 1.94 -8.37 -19.98
N LEU A 477 2.20 -7.18 -19.47
CA LEU A 477 3.10 -6.22 -20.09
C LEU A 477 4.55 -6.75 -20.08
N VAL A 478 5.23 -6.58 -21.21
CA VAL A 478 6.69 -6.74 -21.31
C VAL A 478 7.30 -5.35 -21.43
N PHE A 479 8.26 -5.03 -20.56
CA PHE A 479 8.85 -3.69 -20.48
C PHE A 479 10.37 -3.73 -20.35
N PRO A 480 11.09 -2.69 -20.80
CA PRO A 480 12.54 -2.65 -20.74
C PRO A 480 13.04 -2.49 -19.28
N PRO A 481 14.29 -2.89 -18.98
CA PRO A 481 14.91 -2.61 -17.69
C PRO A 481 14.98 -1.10 -17.41
N ASN A 482 15.05 -0.73 -16.15
CA ASN A 482 15.03 0.66 -15.66
C ASN A 482 13.68 1.39 -15.90
N THR A 483 12.59 0.67 -16.11
CA THR A 483 11.23 1.23 -16.18
C THR A 483 10.67 1.39 -14.78
N ALA A 484 10.28 2.60 -14.39
CA ALA A 484 9.54 2.85 -13.16
C ALA A 484 8.07 2.46 -13.32
N GLY A 485 7.43 1.99 -12.23
CA GLY A 485 6.04 1.54 -12.26
C GLY A 485 5.07 2.62 -12.78
N ARG A 486 5.27 3.89 -12.41
CA ARG A 486 4.45 5.03 -12.91
C ARG A 486 4.46 5.17 -14.44
N THR A 487 5.50 4.71 -15.12
CA THR A 487 5.62 4.79 -16.58
C THR A 487 4.66 3.84 -17.28
N VAL A 488 4.30 2.74 -16.62
CA VAL A 488 3.44 1.68 -17.16
C VAL A 488 2.04 1.64 -16.55
N GLU A 489 1.75 2.46 -15.57
CA GLU A 489 0.45 2.54 -14.90
C GLU A 489 -0.72 2.78 -15.90
N ALA A 490 -0.49 3.56 -16.94
CA ALA A 490 -1.50 3.87 -17.95
C ALA A 490 -2.11 2.61 -18.62
N PHE A 491 -1.40 1.49 -18.66
CA PHE A 491 -1.94 0.23 -19.18
C PHE A 491 -3.12 -0.28 -18.35
N ALA A 492 -3.11 -0.09 -17.05
CA ALA A 492 -4.23 -0.44 -16.18
C ALA A 492 -5.40 0.53 -16.29
N ARG A 493 -5.17 1.80 -16.66
CA ARG A 493 -6.20 2.84 -16.74
C ARG A 493 -6.83 2.97 -18.12
N ARG A 494 -6.14 2.57 -19.17
CA ARG A 494 -6.49 2.82 -20.57
C ARG A 494 -7.92 2.42 -20.91
N ALA A 495 -8.35 1.20 -20.56
CA ALA A 495 -9.68 0.71 -20.90
C ALA A 495 -10.83 1.53 -20.27
N LEU A 496 -10.58 2.15 -19.10
CA LEU A 496 -11.49 3.10 -18.46
C LEU A 496 -11.43 4.48 -19.13
N TRP A 497 -10.23 4.99 -19.42
CA TRP A 497 -10.06 6.28 -20.09
C TRP A 497 -10.70 6.33 -21.47
N ASP A 498 -10.70 5.21 -22.21
CA ASP A 498 -11.33 5.10 -23.54
C ASP A 498 -12.85 5.46 -23.51
N VAL A 499 -13.48 5.42 -22.32
CA VAL A 499 -14.90 5.78 -22.12
C VAL A 499 -15.09 6.92 -21.10
N GLY A 500 -14.03 7.65 -20.75
CA GLY A 500 -14.09 8.78 -19.84
C GLY A 500 -14.21 8.42 -18.35
N LEU A 501 -13.92 7.16 -17.97
CA LEU A 501 -13.90 6.70 -16.58
C LEU A 501 -12.48 6.72 -16.01
N ASN A 502 -12.36 6.81 -14.67
CA ASN A 502 -11.09 6.79 -13.97
C ASN A 502 -11.30 6.34 -12.51
N TYR A 503 -10.20 6.12 -11.77
CA TYR A 503 -10.21 5.88 -10.33
C TYR A 503 -9.16 6.73 -9.61
N GLY A 504 -9.41 7.02 -8.33
CA GLY A 504 -8.67 8.02 -7.54
C GLY A 504 -7.59 7.46 -6.62
N HIS A 505 -7.07 6.25 -6.85
CA HIS A 505 -5.99 5.65 -6.08
C HIS A 505 -4.85 5.14 -6.96
N GLY A 506 -3.72 4.75 -6.37
CA GLY A 506 -2.62 4.10 -7.08
C GLY A 506 -3.02 2.74 -7.63
N THR A 507 -2.35 2.32 -8.70
CA THR A 507 -2.67 1.04 -9.36
C THR A 507 -1.99 -0.16 -8.69
N GLY A 508 -1.12 0.08 -7.71
CA GLY A 508 -0.48 -0.98 -6.97
C GLY A 508 0.75 -0.51 -6.19
N HIS A 509 1.20 -1.37 -5.31
CA HIS A 509 2.28 -1.17 -4.34
C HIS A 509 3.10 -2.45 -4.16
N GLY A 510 4.28 -2.35 -3.55
CA GLY A 510 5.06 -3.52 -3.16
C GLY A 510 4.38 -4.34 -2.07
N ILE A 511 4.80 -5.60 -1.94
CA ILE A 511 4.31 -6.54 -0.93
C ILE A 511 5.48 -7.02 -0.07
N GLY A 512 5.33 -6.94 1.25
CA GLY A 512 6.32 -7.42 2.22
C GLY A 512 6.37 -8.95 2.32
N ASN A 513 7.40 -9.47 2.99
CA ASN A 513 7.49 -10.87 3.34
C ASN A 513 7.35 -11.02 4.87
N PHE A 514 6.13 -11.25 5.34
CA PHE A 514 5.73 -11.16 6.75
C PHE A 514 6.14 -9.80 7.33
N LEU A 515 5.73 -8.75 6.61
CA LEU A 515 5.96 -7.32 6.91
C LEU A 515 4.79 -6.49 6.35
N SER A 516 5.02 -5.20 6.08
CA SER A 516 4.02 -4.27 5.57
C SER A 516 3.37 -4.78 4.28
N VAL A 517 2.04 -4.75 4.21
CA VAL A 517 1.31 -5.06 2.98
C VAL A 517 1.63 -4.03 1.90
N HIS A 518 1.68 -2.75 2.25
CA HIS A 518 2.18 -1.68 1.39
C HIS A 518 3.69 -1.52 1.59
N GLU A 519 4.47 -2.17 0.75
CA GLU A 519 5.94 -2.14 0.86
C GLU A 519 6.57 -1.18 -0.15
N TRP A 520 7.10 -0.08 0.35
CA TRP A 520 7.90 0.85 -0.44
C TRP A 520 9.32 0.31 -0.72
N PRO A 521 10.00 0.70 -1.81
CA PRO A 521 9.63 1.77 -2.78
C PRO A 521 8.91 1.26 -4.04
N VAL A 522 8.40 0.04 -4.07
CA VAL A 522 7.71 -0.53 -5.24
C VAL A 522 6.32 0.09 -5.38
N GLY A 523 5.91 0.40 -6.60
CA GLY A 523 4.55 0.88 -6.87
C GLY A 523 4.38 1.48 -8.25
N PHE A 524 3.10 1.65 -8.65
CA PHE A 524 2.69 2.28 -9.91
C PHE A 524 2.25 3.74 -9.73
N GLN A 525 2.72 4.40 -8.66
CA GLN A 525 2.31 5.76 -8.32
C GLN A 525 3.36 6.80 -8.73
N SER A 526 3.71 7.69 -7.83
CA SER A 526 4.50 8.89 -8.11
C SER A 526 6.00 8.71 -8.12
N ASN A 527 6.54 7.61 -7.58
CA ASN A 527 7.98 7.43 -7.47
C ASN A 527 8.66 7.03 -8.79
N ASN A 528 9.96 7.26 -8.86
CA ASN A 528 10.81 6.96 -10.01
C ASN A 528 11.65 5.70 -9.84
N VAL A 529 11.40 4.88 -8.83
CA VAL A 529 12.19 3.68 -8.58
C VAL A 529 11.90 2.66 -9.68
N PRO A 530 12.93 2.17 -10.37
CA PRO A 530 12.75 1.15 -11.40
C PRO A 530 12.26 -0.17 -10.81
N LEU A 531 11.34 -0.82 -11.51
CA LEU A 531 10.96 -2.20 -11.21
C LEU A 531 12.14 -3.13 -11.52
N MET A 532 12.41 -4.07 -10.63
CA MET A 532 13.49 -5.05 -10.74
C MET A 532 12.96 -6.47 -10.57
N ALA A 533 13.56 -7.43 -11.26
CA ALA A 533 13.24 -8.85 -11.06
C ALA A 533 13.41 -9.23 -9.56
N GLY A 534 12.44 -9.92 -9.00
CA GLY A 534 12.38 -10.24 -7.57
C GLY A 534 11.50 -9.30 -6.74
N MET A 535 11.00 -8.20 -7.30
CA MET A 535 10.03 -7.34 -6.62
C MET A 535 8.62 -7.92 -6.75
N PHE A 536 7.86 -7.93 -5.66
CA PHE A 536 6.43 -8.20 -5.67
C PHE A 536 5.65 -6.89 -5.70
N THR A 537 4.54 -6.88 -6.41
CA THR A 537 3.64 -5.71 -6.49
C THR A 537 2.19 -6.16 -6.59
N SER A 538 1.25 -5.39 -6.01
CA SER A 538 -0.17 -5.51 -6.37
C SER A 538 -0.41 -4.89 -7.76
N ILE A 539 -1.49 -5.32 -8.41
CA ILE A 539 -2.04 -4.75 -9.65
C ILE A 539 -3.55 -4.66 -9.41
N GLU A 540 -4.03 -3.47 -9.06
CA GLU A 540 -5.35 -3.25 -8.45
C GLU A 540 -6.17 -2.12 -9.09
N PRO A 541 -6.39 -2.10 -10.40
CA PRO A 541 -7.30 -1.11 -11.00
C PRO A 541 -8.70 -1.19 -10.38
N GLY A 542 -9.40 -0.06 -10.35
CA GLY A 542 -10.74 0.03 -9.81
C GLY A 542 -11.65 1.01 -10.57
N TYR A 543 -12.91 1.06 -10.17
CA TYR A 543 -13.88 2.07 -10.57
C TYR A 543 -14.92 2.25 -9.47
N TYR A 544 -15.20 3.48 -9.09
CA TYR A 544 -16.08 3.80 -7.96
C TYR A 544 -17.11 4.84 -8.39
N ARG A 545 -18.40 4.48 -8.29
CA ARG A 545 -19.52 5.36 -8.58
C ARG A 545 -20.21 5.73 -7.28
N ASP A 546 -19.92 6.94 -6.80
CA ASP A 546 -20.40 7.40 -5.51
C ASP A 546 -21.91 7.26 -5.35
N GLY A 547 -22.33 6.69 -4.21
CA GLY A 547 -23.72 6.42 -3.90
C GLY A 547 -24.36 5.23 -4.64
N GLU A 548 -23.59 4.48 -5.45
CA GLU A 548 -24.12 3.34 -6.19
C GLU A 548 -23.31 2.06 -5.97
N PHE A 549 -22.07 1.97 -6.48
CA PHE A 549 -21.24 0.77 -6.36
C PHE A 549 -19.76 1.05 -6.58
N GLY A 550 -18.92 0.11 -6.16
CA GLY A 550 -17.48 0.10 -6.45
C GLY A 550 -17.00 -1.22 -6.99
N ILE A 551 -15.92 -1.17 -7.75
CA ILE A 551 -15.23 -2.30 -8.35
C ILE A 551 -13.74 -2.14 -8.08
N ARG A 552 -13.09 -3.17 -7.57
CA ARG A 552 -11.63 -3.35 -7.60
C ARG A 552 -11.34 -4.80 -7.96
N ILE A 553 -10.37 -5.01 -8.81
CA ILE A 553 -9.84 -6.34 -9.15
C ILE A 553 -8.35 -6.27 -8.92
N GLU A 554 -7.89 -7.06 -7.98
CA GLU A 554 -6.50 -7.04 -7.54
C GLU A 554 -5.88 -8.41 -7.60
N ASP A 555 -4.66 -8.44 -8.09
CA ASP A 555 -3.76 -9.59 -8.04
C ASP A 555 -2.37 -9.14 -7.60
N VAL A 556 -1.68 -9.98 -6.85
CA VAL A 556 -0.26 -9.82 -6.58
C VAL A 556 0.55 -10.49 -7.69
N ALA A 557 1.59 -9.82 -8.14
CA ALA A 557 2.48 -10.30 -9.18
C ALA A 557 3.96 -10.12 -8.79
N LEU A 558 4.78 -11.05 -9.23
CA LEU A 558 6.24 -10.99 -9.13
C LEU A 558 6.83 -10.44 -10.44
N VAL A 559 7.71 -9.46 -10.35
CA VAL A 559 8.49 -9.00 -11.50
C VAL A 559 9.55 -10.07 -11.85
N VAL A 560 9.52 -10.55 -13.07
CA VAL A 560 10.42 -11.60 -13.58
C VAL A 560 11.04 -11.20 -14.92
N GLU A 561 12.11 -11.89 -15.33
CA GLU A 561 12.68 -11.73 -16.66
C GLU A 561 11.74 -12.25 -17.74
N ALA A 562 11.51 -11.43 -18.76
CA ALA A 562 10.62 -11.78 -19.87
C ALA A 562 11.32 -12.69 -20.90
N GLN A 563 10.61 -13.71 -21.36
CA GLN A 563 11.01 -14.53 -22.50
C GLN A 563 10.67 -13.77 -23.81
N THR A 564 11.63 -13.05 -24.38
CA THR A 564 11.43 -12.32 -25.65
C THR A 564 12.06 -13.04 -26.83
N LYS A 565 11.54 -12.82 -28.06
CA LYS A 565 12.10 -13.43 -29.28
C LYS A 565 13.60 -13.10 -29.47
N VAL A 566 14.04 -11.93 -29.02
CA VAL A 566 15.44 -11.50 -29.14
C VAL A 566 16.32 -12.19 -28.10
N GLY A 567 15.81 -12.41 -26.87
CA GLY A 567 16.54 -13.12 -25.80
C GLY A 567 16.78 -14.60 -26.07
N GLN A 568 15.90 -15.26 -26.82
CA GLN A 568 16.05 -16.69 -27.19
C GLN A 568 17.23 -16.97 -28.11
N TRP A 569 17.70 -16.01 -28.88
CA TRP A 569 18.86 -16.20 -29.82
C TRP A 569 20.21 -15.97 -29.13
N GLY A 570 20.26 -15.25 -28.01
CA GLY A 570 21.52 -15.01 -27.27
C GLY A 570 22.06 -16.22 -26.49
N TRP A 571 21.22 -17.18 -26.13
CA TRP A 571 21.60 -18.37 -25.36
C TRP A 571 22.18 -19.53 -26.22
N ALA A 572 21.89 -19.56 -27.53
CA ALA A 572 22.43 -20.57 -28.44
C ALA A 572 23.93 -20.40 -28.74
N GLY A 573 24.57 -19.33 -28.27
CA GLY A 573 25.96 -18.98 -28.58
C GLY A 573 27.03 -19.42 -27.56
N ARG A 574 26.67 -19.99 -26.41
CA ARG A 574 27.65 -20.41 -25.39
C ARG A 574 27.45 -21.85 -24.91
N GLY A 575 27.57 -22.79 -25.78
CA GLY A 575 27.58 -24.21 -25.38
C GLY A 575 27.76 -25.16 -26.52
N GLY A 576 29.00 -25.62 -26.78
CA GLY A 576 29.32 -26.89 -27.33
C GLY A 576 29.15 -27.07 -28.85
N MET A 577 30.27 -27.13 -29.56
CA MET A 577 30.36 -27.71 -30.90
C MET A 577 29.67 -29.09 -30.96
N ALA A 578 28.59 -29.19 -31.72
CA ALA A 578 28.16 -30.44 -32.32
C ALA A 578 28.09 -30.23 -33.84
N ARG A 579 29.04 -30.80 -34.55
CA ARG A 579 29.02 -30.92 -36.02
C ARG A 579 27.82 -31.77 -36.41
N VAL A 580 26.89 -31.21 -37.16
CA VAL A 580 25.97 -31.97 -38.00
C VAL A 580 26.04 -31.39 -39.40
N GLY A 581 26.37 -32.26 -40.36
CA GLY A 581 26.70 -31.91 -41.75
C GLY A 581 25.51 -31.33 -42.50
N CYS A 582 25.79 -30.26 -43.24
CA CYS A 582 24.92 -29.67 -44.23
C CYS A 582 24.85 -30.51 -45.50
N ARG A 583 23.64 -30.75 -45.99
CA ARG A 583 23.41 -30.94 -47.43
C ARG A 583 22.71 -29.68 -48.00
N SER A 584 23.27 -29.27 -49.10
CA SER A 584 23.03 -28.10 -49.89
C SER A 584 21.58 -27.95 -50.39
N GLY A 585 21.03 -26.74 -50.32
CA GLY A 585 19.84 -26.33 -51.06
C GLY A 585 19.71 -24.80 -51.06
N ARG A 586 20.15 -24.19 -52.14
CA ARG A 586 19.88 -22.87 -52.73
C ARG A 586 19.32 -21.73 -51.83
N GLY A 587 20.08 -20.66 -51.86
CA GLY A 587 20.00 -19.31 -51.42
C GLY A 587 18.61 -18.69 -51.09
N ALA A 588 18.55 -18.13 -49.93
CA ALA A 588 17.68 -17.01 -49.59
C ALA A 588 18.55 -15.75 -49.33
N PRO A 589 18.09 -14.55 -49.71
CA PRO A 589 18.92 -13.36 -49.69
C PRO A 589 19.26 -12.94 -48.27
N ASN A 590 20.44 -12.37 -48.09
CA ASN A 590 20.96 -11.78 -46.86
C ASN A 590 19.94 -10.78 -46.23
N GLY A 591 19.09 -11.26 -45.35
CA GLY A 591 18.34 -10.45 -44.41
C GLY A 591 19.21 -10.29 -43.17
N THR A 592 19.98 -9.22 -43.08
CA THR A 592 20.54 -8.73 -41.82
C THR A 592 19.41 -8.55 -40.85
N SER A 593 19.33 -9.40 -39.81
CA SER A 593 18.42 -9.24 -38.70
C SER A 593 18.70 -7.87 -38.06
N LEU A 594 17.79 -6.92 -38.26
CA LEU A 594 17.82 -5.55 -37.70
C LEU A 594 17.68 -5.53 -36.17
N TRP A 595 17.55 -6.68 -35.53
CA TRP A 595 17.23 -6.81 -34.10
C TRP A 595 18.26 -7.67 -33.38
N GLN A 596 19.43 -7.11 -33.10
CA GLN A 596 20.40 -7.68 -32.15
C GLN A 596 20.46 -6.78 -30.94
N HIS A 597 20.20 -7.33 -29.72
CA HIS A 597 20.59 -6.64 -28.50
C HIS A 597 22.11 -6.51 -28.47
N PRO A 598 22.62 -5.30 -28.20
CA PRO A 598 24.03 -5.13 -27.93
C PRO A 598 24.45 -6.07 -26.79
N SER A 599 25.59 -6.71 -26.89
CA SER A 599 26.13 -7.59 -25.85
C SER A 599 26.32 -6.78 -24.56
N GLY A 600 25.53 -7.08 -23.54
CA GLY A 600 25.58 -6.40 -22.21
C GLY A 600 24.28 -5.75 -21.75
N GLU A 601 23.22 -5.71 -22.54
CA GLU A 601 21.92 -5.18 -22.08
C GLU A 601 21.23 -6.16 -21.11
N LYS A 602 20.61 -5.58 -20.07
CA LYS A 602 19.78 -6.34 -19.13
C LYS A 602 18.53 -6.87 -19.84
N PRO A 603 17.99 -8.04 -19.44
CA PRO A 603 16.78 -8.61 -20.05
C PRO A 603 15.56 -7.70 -19.82
N PHE A 604 14.59 -7.79 -20.74
CA PHE A 604 13.26 -7.23 -20.53
C PHE A 604 12.58 -7.91 -19.35
N LEU A 605 11.63 -7.23 -18.72
CA LEU A 605 10.90 -7.69 -17.56
C LEU A 605 9.41 -7.87 -17.89
N THR A 606 8.72 -8.67 -17.09
CA THR A 606 7.29 -8.90 -17.13
C THR A 606 6.78 -9.28 -15.73
N PHE A 607 5.51 -9.56 -15.61
CA PHE A 607 4.88 -9.97 -14.36
C PHE A 607 4.48 -11.45 -14.39
N GLU A 608 4.73 -12.14 -13.29
CA GLU A 608 4.19 -13.46 -12.97
C GLU A 608 3.11 -13.26 -11.91
N VAL A 609 1.83 -13.38 -12.28
CA VAL A 609 0.72 -13.29 -11.33
C VAL A 609 0.75 -14.51 -10.40
N VAL A 610 0.74 -14.26 -9.09
CA VAL A 610 0.77 -15.29 -8.05
C VAL A 610 -0.57 -15.48 -7.34
N SER A 611 -1.53 -14.56 -7.50
CA SER A 611 -2.90 -14.69 -7.02
C SER A 611 -3.68 -15.74 -7.83
N LEU A 612 -4.43 -16.62 -7.13
CA LEU A 612 -5.10 -17.78 -7.75
C LEU A 612 -6.61 -17.81 -7.53
N VAL A 613 -7.20 -16.71 -7.05
CA VAL A 613 -8.67 -16.62 -6.86
C VAL A 613 -9.33 -16.23 -8.19
N PRO A 614 -10.39 -16.93 -8.63
CA PRO A 614 -11.04 -16.64 -9.90
C PRO A 614 -11.79 -15.29 -9.88
N TYR A 615 -11.95 -14.70 -11.08
CA TYR A 615 -12.80 -13.54 -11.32
C TYR A 615 -14.27 -13.95 -11.44
N ASP A 616 -15.21 -13.02 -11.14
CA ASP A 616 -16.65 -13.29 -11.29
C ASP A 616 -17.08 -13.28 -12.75
N ARG A 617 -17.38 -14.47 -13.27
CA ARG A 617 -17.84 -14.66 -14.65
C ARG A 617 -19.16 -13.94 -14.94
N ASN A 618 -20.04 -13.76 -13.95
CA ASN A 618 -21.33 -13.10 -14.10
C ASN A 618 -21.19 -11.61 -14.49
N LEU A 619 -20.08 -10.99 -14.06
CA LEU A 619 -19.77 -9.58 -14.31
C LEU A 619 -18.96 -9.34 -15.59
N ILE A 620 -18.57 -10.37 -16.35
CA ILE A 620 -17.73 -10.21 -17.53
C ILE A 620 -18.60 -10.13 -18.79
N ASP A 621 -18.38 -9.07 -19.56
CA ASP A 621 -18.85 -8.95 -20.96
C ASP A 621 -17.74 -9.39 -21.91
N LEU A 622 -17.85 -10.64 -22.40
CA LEU A 622 -16.85 -11.22 -23.30
C LEU A 622 -16.71 -10.47 -24.63
N SER A 623 -17.74 -9.71 -25.05
CA SER A 623 -17.69 -8.95 -26.30
C SER A 623 -16.71 -7.77 -26.27
N LEU A 624 -16.33 -7.31 -25.08
CA LEU A 624 -15.36 -6.23 -24.87
C LEU A 624 -13.91 -6.73 -24.82
N LEU A 625 -13.70 -8.03 -24.60
CA LEU A 625 -12.35 -8.57 -24.45
C LEU A 625 -11.72 -8.97 -25.79
N SER A 626 -10.46 -8.61 -26.00
CA SER A 626 -9.68 -9.17 -27.11
C SER A 626 -9.34 -10.65 -26.87
N PRO A 627 -9.01 -11.43 -27.91
CA PRO A 627 -8.58 -12.82 -27.75
C PRO A 627 -7.39 -12.97 -26.78
N GLU A 628 -6.46 -12.02 -26.79
CA GLU A 628 -5.30 -11.99 -25.92
C GLU A 628 -5.70 -11.72 -24.47
N GLN A 629 -6.70 -10.88 -24.22
CA GLN A 629 -7.21 -10.63 -22.86
C GLN A 629 -7.99 -11.84 -22.34
N VAL A 630 -8.76 -12.52 -23.19
CA VAL A 630 -9.41 -13.80 -22.84
C VAL A 630 -8.36 -14.83 -22.43
N GLN A 631 -7.27 -14.96 -23.20
CA GLN A 631 -6.17 -15.86 -22.83
C GLN A 631 -5.48 -15.46 -21.52
N GLY A 632 -5.32 -14.17 -21.26
CA GLY A 632 -4.78 -13.64 -20.01
C GLY A 632 -5.65 -13.98 -18.79
N ALA A 633 -6.97 -13.91 -18.93
CA ALA A 633 -7.92 -14.16 -17.84
C ALA A 633 -8.05 -15.65 -17.47
N TRP A 634 -7.95 -16.57 -18.43
CA TRP A 634 -8.24 -18.01 -18.20
C TRP A 634 -7.10 -18.96 -18.55
N GLY A 635 -5.95 -18.45 -19.02
CA GLY A 635 -4.81 -19.28 -19.46
C GLY A 635 -5.02 -19.97 -20.81
N LYS A 636 -3.97 -20.64 -21.31
CA LYS A 636 -3.91 -21.24 -22.67
C LYS A 636 -4.94 -22.36 -22.96
N GLY A 637 -5.71 -22.81 -21.98
CA GLY A 637 -6.75 -23.84 -22.17
C GLY A 637 -8.13 -23.31 -22.53
N ALA A 638 -8.39 -22.02 -22.31
CA ALA A 638 -9.73 -21.44 -22.45
C ALA A 638 -10.12 -21.09 -23.91
N GLU A 639 -9.18 -20.98 -24.82
CA GLU A 639 -9.46 -20.71 -26.26
C GLU A 639 -10.36 -21.78 -26.88
N LYS A 640 -10.26 -23.04 -26.45
CA LYS A 640 -11.11 -24.12 -26.94
C LYS A 640 -12.55 -24.04 -26.46
N ALA A 641 -12.81 -23.44 -25.29
CA ALA A 641 -14.15 -23.27 -24.74
C ALA A 641 -14.87 -22.06 -25.33
N CYS A 642 -14.15 -20.98 -25.66
CA CYS A 642 -14.70 -19.78 -26.30
C CYS A 642 -14.81 -19.90 -27.83
N GLY A 643 -13.87 -20.56 -28.49
CA GLY A 643 -13.87 -20.75 -29.96
C GLY A 643 -14.99 -21.64 -30.48
N ALA A 644 -15.64 -22.43 -29.64
CA ALA A 644 -16.79 -23.25 -30.03
C ALA A 644 -18.12 -22.46 -30.18
N SER A 645 -18.19 -21.20 -29.76
CA SER A 645 -19.42 -20.39 -29.81
C SER A 645 -19.43 -19.31 -30.89
N TYR A 646 -18.36 -19.12 -31.66
CA TYR A 646 -18.33 -18.16 -32.79
C TYR A 646 -18.68 -18.74 -34.16
N GLY A 647 -19.13 -20.00 -34.20
CA GLY A 647 -19.63 -20.65 -35.41
C GLY A 647 -21.14 -20.95 -35.29
N THR A 648 -21.95 -20.14 -35.98
CA THR A 648 -23.38 -20.34 -36.33
C THR A 648 -24.42 -20.27 -35.21
N GLY A 649 -25.38 -19.37 -35.37
CA GLY A 649 -26.54 -19.16 -34.52
C GLY A 649 -27.32 -20.44 -34.19
N GLY A 650 -27.35 -20.77 -32.92
CA GLY A 650 -28.20 -21.76 -32.33
C GLY A 650 -28.50 -21.35 -30.89
N ALA A 651 -29.78 -21.05 -30.64
CA ALA A 651 -30.29 -20.70 -29.33
C ALA A 651 -30.01 -21.85 -28.32
N TYR A 652 -29.22 -21.58 -27.30
CA TYR A 652 -29.05 -22.48 -26.14
C TYR A 652 -30.03 -22.07 -25.05
N SER A 653 -31.13 -22.83 -24.93
CA SER A 653 -31.96 -22.90 -23.73
C SER A 653 -31.35 -23.96 -22.81
N GLY A 654 -30.55 -23.57 -21.83
CA GLY A 654 -30.03 -24.46 -20.81
C GLY A 654 -29.85 -23.69 -19.52
N THR A 655 -30.62 -24.04 -18.51
CA THR A 655 -30.49 -23.60 -17.12
C THR A 655 -29.09 -23.81 -16.60
N PRO A 656 -28.49 -22.87 -15.81
CA PRO A 656 -27.16 -23.04 -15.22
C PRO A 656 -27.24 -24.14 -14.14
N GLY A 657 -26.45 -25.18 -14.32
CA GLY A 657 -26.21 -26.20 -13.30
C GLY A 657 -25.08 -25.81 -12.35
N PRO A 658 -25.11 -26.27 -11.10
CA PRO A 658 -24.14 -25.92 -10.08
C PRO A 658 -22.77 -26.51 -10.38
N TRP A 659 -21.74 -25.87 -9.84
CA TRP A 659 -20.33 -26.27 -9.86
C TRP A 659 -20.16 -27.69 -9.32
N HIS A 660 -19.85 -28.67 -10.18
CA HIS A 660 -19.49 -30.03 -9.74
C HIS A 660 -17.98 -30.25 -9.87
N GLU A 661 -17.40 -30.51 -8.71
CA GLU A 661 -16.21 -31.29 -8.36
C GLU A 661 -15.15 -31.56 -9.46
N ALA A 662 -14.03 -30.86 -9.38
CA ALA A 662 -12.75 -31.38 -9.84
C ALA A 662 -12.11 -32.17 -8.68
N GLY A 663 -11.92 -33.46 -8.89
CA GLY A 663 -11.62 -34.48 -7.89
C GLY A 663 -10.37 -34.21 -7.04
N ALA A 664 -10.56 -34.43 -5.75
CA ALA A 664 -9.50 -34.55 -4.77
C ALA A 664 -8.67 -35.81 -5.04
N ALA A 665 -7.38 -35.62 -5.37
CA ALA A 665 -6.39 -36.68 -5.16
C ALA A 665 -5.95 -36.61 -3.69
N LYS A 666 -6.13 -37.72 -2.96
CA LYS A 666 -5.62 -38.00 -1.60
C LYS A 666 -4.15 -38.46 -1.67
N PRO A 667 -3.54 -38.58 -0.46
CA PRO A 667 -2.66 -37.59 0.22
C PRO A 667 -1.24 -37.64 -0.28
#